data_c0c74126924a77ce74631650e32fb4d7
#
_entry.id   c0c74126924a77ce74631650e32fb4d7
#
_cell.length_a   1.000
_cell.length_b   1.000
_cell.length_c   1.000
_cell.angle_alpha   90.00
_cell.angle_beta   90.00
_cell.angle_gamma   90.00
#
_symmetry.space_group_name_H-M   'P 1'
#
loop_
_entity.id
_entity.type
_entity.pdbx_description
1 polymer ?
#
loop_
_entity_poly.entity_id
_entity_poly.type
_entity_poly.pdbx_seq_one_letter_code
_entity_poly.pdbx_strand_id
1 'polypeptide(L)'
;MEKKQARREKGITLVALVITIIVLIILAGVAIMTLTGEEGILTKAKESRISTELSAYQEELETYKASKYLENNTFLESTLTAGKENLTYYTQDGKGEETGNIRTILKNISDEYFEKLEVAKGELLINTKDRTEIKIAQSLGIAVNPYDIKDGVLQSSDGNLLLMDQATGTLTIPDSVTAIGEGAFANVEGLKTIIIPSTVKRIETNAFRNNQTLETVIMQEKDGQGVEYIGSSAFMECSNLTTVQMANTVKEMGGLVFYFCDNLMNINISTQLKIIPNYTFLRCKFEELELPEGINEIGTNAFAENHNLTTIKFPSTVYAVEGNAFNGCEKLKNIEIAEGNKNLTLENGILLCNNKINNRTEIVTILEEAIDTETNTFIVPDSVTYLSEGALNKYKNITTVQIPASVQTISPLFIEKDITNVIIVDNPRYEVIGNAVYTKGTENEAVTMVRYFGNETTVNVKTGTEIIGEYCFEDKNLSQIILPETLEEIQQQAFLYCNNLKSLSLGEKVKTFSAMSIYGSGIEEIILSENHPYFRIEEGAICNGEKVKALYNKEGTIFISPLKVLGTIETYEIPSSVVEGVEVKEIADRAFHNQNKMKNIKIPDTVEIIRNSFNYCSSLEKIEIPRSVTFINKGCFGEATNLKEIIIHNTEGAIAGQPWRCIYGDKAVHWVGN
;
A
#
# COMPACT_ATOMS: atom_id res chain seq x y z
N MET A 1 -38.28 -42.81 41.09
CA MET A 1 -38.76 -42.69 39.71
C MET A 1 -39.24 -41.27 39.34
N GLU A 2 -39.90 -40.58 40.27
CA GLU A 2 -40.45 -39.23 40.01
C GLU A 2 -39.38 -38.15 39.67
N LYS A 3 -38.20 -38.14 40.30
CA LYS A 3 -37.12 -37.20 39.94
C LYS A 3 -36.50 -37.40 38.54
N LYS A 4 -36.58 -38.60 37.97
CA LYS A 4 -36.11 -38.87 36.62
C LYS A 4 -37.14 -38.43 35.55
N GLN A 5 -38.44 -38.53 35.92
CA GLN A 5 -39.52 -38.10 35.03
C GLN A 5 -39.58 -36.57 34.90
N ALA A 6 -39.48 -35.84 36.04
CA ALA A 6 -39.44 -34.37 36.03
C ALA A 6 -38.20 -33.78 35.31
N ARG A 7 -37.03 -34.47 35.31
CA ARG A 7 -35.87 -34.07 34.49
C ARG A 7 -36.06 -34.32 33.00
N ARG A 8 -36.82 -35.38 32.61
CA ARG A 8 -37.15 -35.64 31.20
C ARG A 8 -38.13 -34.63 30.67
N GLU A 9 -39.14 -34.24 31.44
CA GLU A 9 -40.12 -33.23 31.00
C GLU A 9 -39.51 -31.85 30.88
N LYS A 10 -38.58 -31.42 31.81
CA LYS A 10 -37.84 -30.18 31.65
C LYS A 10 -36.84 -30.17 30.49
N GLY A 11 -36.21 -31.31 30.13
CA GLY A 11 -35.35 -31.44 28.99
C GLY A 11 -36.11 -31.39 27.65
N ILE A 12 -37.30 -32.02 27.61
CA ILE A 12 -38.15 -31.99 26.43
C ILE A 12 -38.70 -30.59 26.18
N THR A 13 -39.08 -29.82 27.22
CA THR A 13 -39.54 -28.43 27.09
C THR A 13 -38.44 -27.50 26.61
N LEU A 14 -37.18 -27.66 27.08
CA LEU A 14 -36.06 -26.86 26.61
C LEU A 14 -35.72 -27.14 25.15
N VAL A 15 -35.70 -28.39 24.73
CA VAL A 15 -35.51 -28.81 23.32
C VAL A 15 -36.64 -28.29 22.44
N ALA A 16 -37.88 -28.39 22.88
CA ALA A 16 -39.01 -27.83 22.16
C ALA A 16 -38.92 -26.31 22.02
N LEU A 17 -38.49 -25.61 23.07
CA LEU A 17 -38.27 -24.16 23.03
C LEU A 17 -37.17 -23.78 22.04
N VAL A 18 -36.04 -24.49 22.04
CA VAL A 18 -34.91 -24.25 21.12
C VAL A 18 -35.35 -24.52 19.69
N ILE A 19 -36.06 -25.61 19.44
CA ILE A 19 -36.60 -25.91 18.08
C ILE A 19 -37.57 -24.82 17.65
N THR A 20 -38.44 -24.35 18.53
CA THR A 20 -39.40 -23.28 18.22
C THR A 20 -38.66 -21.96 17.88
N ILE A 21 -37.62 -21.61 18.62
CA ILE A 21 -36.78 -20.43 18.34
C ILE A 21 -36.09 -20.58 16.99
N ILE A 22 -35.50 -21.73 16.70
CA ILE A 22 -34.84 -21.99 15.40
C ILE A 22 -35.86 -21.89 14.25
N VAL A 23 -37.02 -22.48 14.39
CA VAL A 23 -38.09 -22.39 13.40
C VAL A 23 -38.58 -20.96 13.20
N LEU A 24 -38.71 -20.16 14.28
CA LEU A 24 -39.07 -18.76 14.18
C LEU A 24 -37.98 -17.91 13.49
N ILE A 25 -36.70 -18.20 13.75
CA ILE A 25 -35.57 -17.53 13.07
C ILE A 25 -35.55 -17.88 11.58
N ILE A 26 -35.77 -19.15 11.22
CA ILE A 26 -35.87 -19.59 9.82
C ILE A 26 -37.08 -18.95 9.13
N LEU A 27 -38.23 -18.93 9.77
CA LEU A 27 -39.44 -18.31 9.22
C LEU A 27 -39.30 -16.80 9.08
N ALA A 28 -38.64 -16.13 10.05
CA ALA A 28 -38.30 -14.70 9.95
C ALA A 28 -37.29 -14.44 8.81
N GLY A 29 -36.28 -15.29 8.67
CA GLY A 29 -35.31 -15.20 7.57
C GLY A 29 -35.95 -15.39 6.20
N VAL A 30 -36.86 -16.38 6.06
CA VAL A 30 -37.64 -16.62 4.82
C VAL A 30 -38.57 -15.42 4.56
N ALA A 31 -39.26 -14.91 5.60
CA ALA A 31 -40.18 -13.76 5.45
C ALA A 31 -39.36 -12.48 5.03
N ILE A 32 -38.18 -12.27 5.58
CA ILE A 32 -37.31 -11.17 5.19
C ILE A 32 -36.85 -11.37 3.74
N MET A 33 -36.40 -12.57 3.35
CA MET A 33 -36.00 -12.85 1.96
C MET A 33 -37.15 -12.67 0.96
N THR A 34 -38.38 -13.08 1.30
CA THR A 34 -39.55 -12.86 0.44
C THR A 34 -39.96 -11.39 0.34
N LEU A 35 -39.60 -10.56 1.31
CA LEU A 35 -39.88 -9.13 1.30
C LEU A 35 -38.77 -8.31 0.63
N THR A 36 -37.50 -8.66 0.84
CA THR A 36 -36.32 -7.82 0.49
C THR A 36 -35.32 -8.49 -0.44
N GLY A 37 -35.46 -9.80 -0.76
CA GLY A 37 -34.60 -10.48 -1.75
C GLY A 37 -34.80 -9.95 -3.17
N GLU A 38 -33.93 -10.32 -4.14
CA GLU A 38 -34.04 -9.87 -5.54
C GLU A 38 -35.40 -10.10 -6.16
N GLU A 39 -36.09 -11.18 -5.79
CA GLU A 39 -37.48 -11.50 -6.17
C GLU A 39 -38.51 -11.05 -5.13
N GLY A 40 -38.13 -10.28 -4.14
CA GLY A 40 -38.98 -9.84 -3.02
C GLY A 40 -40.03 -8.83 -3.44
N ILE A 41 -41.16 -8.81 -2.73
CA ILE A 41 -42.30 -7.92 -3.01
C ILE A 41 -41.91 -6.47 -2.98
N LEU A 42 -41.05 -6.05 -2.03
CA LEU A 42 -40.57 -4.67 -1.91
C LEU A 42 -39.63 -4.30 -3.08
N THR A 43 -38.77 -5.21 -3.52
CA THR A 43 -37.91 -5.04 -4.66
C THR A 43 -38.71 -4.84 -5.95
N LYS A 44 -39.71 -5.74 -6.21
CA LYS A 44 -40.63 -5.62 -7.37
C LYS A 44 -41.47 -4.36 -7.32
N ALA A 45 -41.90 -3.92 -6.15
CA ALA A 45 -42.64 -2.67 -6.00
C ALA A 45 -41.75 -1.44 -6.31
N LYS A 46 -40.48 -1.45 -5.86
CA LYS A 46 -39.49 -0.42 -6.20
C LYS A 46 -39.22 -0.40 -7.72
N GLU A 47 -38.98 -1.55 -8.33
CA GLU A 47 -38.74 -1.70 -9.77
C GLU A 47 -39.93 -1.18 -10.59
N SER A 48 -41.15 -1.54 -10.20
CA SER A 48 -42.39 -1.06 -10.86
C SER A 48 -42.56 0.47 -10.76
N ARG A 49 -42.27 1.04 -9.59
CA ARG A 49 -42.31 2.50 -9.40
C ARG A 49 -41.31 3.19 -10.31
N ILE A 50 -40.04 2.79 -10.30
CA ILE A 50 -38.97 3.35 -11.11
C ILE A 50 -39.32 3.28 -12.60
N SER A 51 -39.78 2.09 -13.06
CA SER A 51 -40.16 1.89 -14.46
C SER A 51 -41.32 2.82 -14.87
N THR A 52 -42.34 2.99 -14.02
CA THR A 52 -43.47 3.87 -14.28
C THR A 52 -43.03 5.33 -14.37
N GLU A 53 -42.21 5.81 -13.42
CA GLU A 53 -41.71 7.20 -13.38
C GLU A 53 -40.83 7.50 -14.59
N LEU A 54 -39.84 6.67 -14.89
CA LEU A 54 -38.93 6.86 -16.02
C LEU A 54 -39.66 6.82 -17.38
N SER A 55 -40.62 5.92 -17.54
CA SER A 55 -41.46 5.87 -18.76
C SER A 55 -42.30 7.14 -18.93
N ALA A 56 -42.87 7.68 -17.85
CA ALA A 56 -43.61 8.92 -17.88
C ALA A 56 -42.75 10.12 -18.29
N TYR A 57 -41.52 10.21 -17.77
CA TYR A 57 -40.59 11.25 -18.15
C TYR A 57 -40.15 11.18 -19.61
N GLN A 58 -39.97 9.96 -20.14
CA GLN A 58 -39.68 9.78 -21.55
C GLN A 58 -40.86 10.23 -22.44
N GLU A 59 -42.10 9.92 -22.06
CA GLU A 59 -43.30 10.37 -22.76
C GLU A 59 -43.47 11.92 -22.70
N GLU A 60 -43.15 12.56 -21.56
CA GLU A 60 -43.15 14.01 -21.44
C GLU A 60 -42.11 14.66 -22.37
N LEU A 61 -40.92 14.09 -22.49
CA LEU A 61 -39.86 14.56 -23.42
C LEU A 61 -40.34 14.46 -24.86
N GLU A 62 -40.89 13.33 -25.28
CA GLU A 62 -41.42 13.15 -26.64
C GLU A 62 -42.56 14.13 -26.95
N THR A 63 -43.46 14.38 -25.97
CA THR A 63 -44.55 15.38 -26.08
C THR A 63 -43.97 16.78 -26.24
N TYR A 64 -42.93 17.14 -25.48
CA TYR A 64 -42.27 18.45 -25.63
C TYR A 64 -41.63 18.61 -27.01
N LYS A 65 -40.88 17.57 -27.49
CA LYS A 65 -40.27 17.59 -28.83
C LYS A 65 -41.33 17.78 -29.93
N ALA A 66 -42.44 17.03 -29.85
CA ALA A 66 -43.55 17.16 -30.79
C ALA A 66 -44.16 18.57 -30.78
N SER A 67 -44.34 19.19 -29.59
CA SER A 67 -44.83 20.57 -29.52
C SER A 67 -43.88 21.60 -30.16
N LYS A 68 -42.57 21.40 -29.98
CA LYS A 68 -41.56 22.29 -30.59
C LYS A 68 -41.52 22.15 -32.13
N TYR A 69 -41.72 20.96 -32.64
CA TYR A 69 -41.87 20.75 -34.10
C TYR A 69 -43.13 21.45 -34.66
N LEU A 70 -44.22 21.46 -33.91
CA LEU A 70 -45.45 22.17 -34.31
C LEU A 70 -45.30 23.70 -34.22
N GLU A 71 -44.53 24.20 -33.26
CA GLU A 71 -44.23 25.63 -33.11
C GLU A 71 -43.23 26.10 -34.15
N ASN A 72 -42.21 25.30 -34.47
CA ASN A 72 -41.15 25.61 -35.40
C ASN A 72 -40.63 24.36 -36.11
N ASN A 73 -41.01 24.22 -37.39
CA ASN A 73 -40.64 23.05 -38.22
C ASN A 73 -39.15 22.97 -38.53
N THR A 74 -38.35 23.94 -38.14
CA THR A 74 -36.87 23.95 -38.25
C THR A 74 -36.17 23.52 -36.98
N PHE A 75 -36.90 23.08 -35.92
CA PHE A 75 -36.33 22.55 -34.68
C PHE A 75 -35.42 21.37 -34.91
N LEU A 76 -34.21 21.44 -34.37
CA LEU A 76 -33.20 20.39 -34.46
C LEU A 76 -33.14 19.58 -33.13
N GLU A 77 -33.88 18.49 -33.08
CA GLU A 77 -34.02 17.62 -31.92
C GLU A 77 -32.69 17.21 -31.29
N SER A 78 -31.70 16.83 -32.11
CA SER A 78 -30.37 16.40 -31.70
C SER A 78 -29.54 17.50 -31.00
N THR A 79 -30.05 18.73 -30.96
CA THR A 79 -29.39 19.85 -30.29
C THR A 79 -30.04 20.20 -28.97
N LEU A 80 -31.21 19.59 -28.63
CA LEU A 80 -31.91 19.85 -27.38
C LEU A 80 -31.09 19.37 -26.18
N THR A 81 -30.81 20.31 -25.29
CA THR A 81 -30.16 20.03 -24.00
C THR A 81 -30.92 20.72 -22.87
N ALA A 82 -31.11 20.02 -21.78
CA ALA A 82 -31.74 20.57 -20.57
C ALA A 82 -31.20 19.91 -19.32
N GLY A 83 -30.80 20.68 -18.36
CA GLY A 83 -30.34 20.27 -17.04
C GLY A 83 -31.03 21.04 -15.93
N LYS A 84 -30.40 21.06 -14.76
CA LYS A 84 -30.93 21.80 -13.57
C LYS A 84 -31.01 23.31 -13.76
N GLU A 85 -30.08 23.88 -14.52
CA GLU A 85 -29.91 25.34 -14.59
C GLU A 85 -30.28 25.97 -15.94
N ASN A 86 -30.31 25.14 -17.01
CA ASN A 86 -30.50 25.67 -18.35
C ASN A 86 -31.33 24.74 -19.24
N LEU A 87 -31.90 25.33 -20.29
CA LEU A 87 -32.57 24.66 -21.39
C LEU A 87 -32.17 25.38 -22.70
N THR A 88 -31.62 24.66 -23.67
CA THR A 88 -31.21 25.23 -24.96
C THR A 88 -31.50 24.26 -26.10
N TYR A 89 -31.77 24.79 -27.29
CA TYR A 89 -31.86 24.02 -28.53
C TYR A 89 -31.45 24.91 -29.73
N TYR A 90 -31.25 24.30 -30.87
CA TYR A 90 -30.99 25.03 -32.13
C TYR A 90 -32.10 24.77 -33.15
N THR A 91 -32.32 25.77 -34.01
CA THR A 91 -33.13 25.66 -35.19
C THR A 91 -32.23 25.80 -36.41
N GLN A 92 -32.70 25.47 -37.61
CA GLN A 92 -31.91 25.65 -38.85
C GLN A 92 -31.55 27.14 -39.11
N ASP A 93 -32.34 28.06 -38.58
CA ASP A 93 -32.18 29.51 -38.73
C ASP A 93 -31.32 30.14 -37.61
N GLY A 94 -30.92 29.40 -36.58
CA GLY A 94 -30.11 29.88 -35.47
C GLY A 94 -30.37 29.20 -34.13
N LYS A 95 -29.72 29.69 -33.02
CA LYS A 95 -29.90 29.17 -31.67
C LYS A 95 -31.22 29.63 -31.09
N GLY A 96 -32.07 28.68 -30.70
CA GLY A 96 -33.23 28.95 -29.86
C GLY A 96 -32.83 28.83 -28.38
N GLU A 97 -33.19 29.81 -27.57
CA GLU A 97 -33.01 29.76 -26.13
C GLU A 97 -34.37 29.82 -25.43
N GLU A 98 -34.60 28.89 -24.50
CA GLU A 98 -35.72 28.99 -23.58
C GLU A 98 -35.19 29.31 -22.16
N THR A 99 -35.95 30.13 -21.45
CA THR A 99 -35.72 30.35 -20.02
C THR A 99 -36.31 29.19 -19.24
N GLY A 100 -35.50 28.51 -18.51
CA GLY A 100 -35.95 27.39 -17.68
C GLY A 100 -34.87 26.31 -17.52
N ASN A 101 -35.32 25.15 -17.13
CA ASN A 101 -34.49 23.96 -16.89
C ASN A 101 -35.27 22.71 -17.27
N ILE A 102 -34.79 21.55 -16.91
CA ILE A 102 -35.43 20.26 -17.25
C ILE A 102 -36.91 20.17 -16.82
N ARG A 103 -37.33 20.89 -15.75
CA ARG A 103 -38.76 20.98 -15.33
C ARG A 103 -39.65 21.66 -16.37
N THR A 104 -39.11 22.41 -17.29
CA THR A 104 -39.85 22.97 -18.44
C THR A 104 -40.31 21.84 -19.38
N ILE A 105 -39.47 20.80 -19.53
CA ILE A 105 -39.73 19.61 -20.34
C ILE A 105 -40.54 18.59 -19.54
N LEU A 106 -39.97 18.15 -18.39
CA LEU A 106 -40.53 17.11 -17.51
C LEU A 106 -41.31 17.79 -16.41
N LYS A 107 -42.59 18.12 -16.66
CA LYS A 107 -43.42 18.92 -15.76
C LYS A 107 -43.75 18.26 -14.45
N ASN A 108 -43.76 16.91 -14.45
CA ASN A 108 -44.08 16.07 -13.29
C ASN A 108 -42.87 15.42 -12.65
N ILE A 109 -41.65 15.89 -12.99
CA ILE A 109 -40.42 15.33 -12.43
C ILE A 109 -40.37 15.46 -10.90
N SER A 110 -40.16 14.36 -10.19
CA SER A 110 -39.97 14.33 -8.75
C SER A 110 -38.64 15.01 -8.36
N ASP A 111 -38.55 15.50 -7.11
CA ASP A 111 -37.30 16.09 -6.61
C ASP A 111 -36.15 15.07 -6.62
N GLU A 112 -36.44 13.80 -6.40
CA GLU A 112 -35.45 12.70 -6.51
C GLU A 112 -34.83 12.63 -7.91
N TYR A 113 -35.66 12.66 -8.96
CA TYR A 113 -35.20 12.55 -10.33
C TYR A 113 -34.75 13.89 -10.94
N PHE A 114 -35.17 15.01 -10.40
CA PHE A 114 -34.64 16.32 -10.79
C PHE A 114 -33.13 16.42 -10.59
N GLU A 115 -32.61 15.74 -9.56
CA GLU A 115 -31.18 15.66 -9.28
C GLU A 115 -30.42 14.70 -10.19
N LYS A 116 -31.11 13.76 -10.84
CA LYS A 116 -30.50 12.65 -11.58
C LYS A 116 -30.72 12.73 -13.10
N LEU A 117 -31.75 13.43 -13.58
CA LEU A 117 -32.09 13.43 -14.99
C LEU A 117 -31.63 14.69 -15.70
N GLU A 118 -31.22 14.51 -16.95
CA GLU A 118 -30.94 15.57 -17.91
C GLU A 118 -31.39 15.13 -19.31
N VAL A 119 -31.55 16.08 -20.23
CA VAL A 119 -31.73 15.83 -21.65
C VAL A 119 -30.44 16.21 -22.36
N ALA A 120 -29.87 15.27 -23.09
CA ALA A 120 -28.65 15.46 -23.86
C ALA A 120 -28.88 15.00 -25.29
N LYS A 121 -28.63 15.85 -26.26
CA LYS A 121 -28.83 15.59 -27.69
C LYS A 121 -30.26 15.09 -28.02
N GLY A 122 -31.27 15.61 -27.30
CA GLY A 122 -32.66 15.22 -27.47
C GLY A 122 -33.07 13.89 -26.84
N GLU A 123 -32.18 13.23 -26.13
CA GLU A 123 -32.44 11.98 -25.45
C GLU A 123 -32.40 12.18 -23.93
N LEU A 124 -33.24 11.42 -23.22
CA LEU A 124 -33.23 11.39 -21.74
C LEU A 124 -32.00 10.63 -21.25
N LEU A 125 -31.27 11.24 -20.31
CA LEU A 125 -30.10 10.69 -19.67
C LEU A 125 -30.32 10.67 -18.16
N ILE A 126 -30.05 9.53 -17.52
CA ILE A 126 -30.09 9.40 -16.05
C ILE A 126 -28.65 9.27 -15.49
N ASN A 127 -28.33 10.15 -14.54
CA ASN A 127 -27.10 10.10 -13.74
C ASN A 127 -27.40 9.36 -12.45
N THR A 128 -27.13 8.06 -12.40
CA THR A 128 -27.45 7.24 -11.23
C THR A 128 -26.44 6.11 -11.04
N LYS A 129 -26.21 5.75 -9.77
CA LYS A 129 -25.39 4.59 -9.33
C LYS A 129 -26.25 3.45 -8.81
N ASP A 130 -27.57 3.62 -8.72
CA ASP A 130 -28.50 2.57 -8.27
C ASP A 130 -28.66 1.51 -9.38
N ARG A 131 -28.22 0.27 -9.08
CA ARG A 131 -28.28 -0.88 -10.03
C ARG A 131 -29.67 -1.12 -10.58
N THR A 132 -30.70 -0.92 -9.75
CA THR A 132 -32.10 -1.12 -10.16
C THR A 132 -32.52 -0.05 -11.15
N GLU A 133 -32.21 1.23 -10.88
CA GLU A 133 -32.50 2.34 -11.81
C GLU A 133 -31.78 2.15 -13.14
N ILE A 134 -30.50 1.76 -13.12
CA ILE A 134 -29.73 1.52 -14.35
C ILE A 134 -30.35 0.40 -15.19
N LYS A 135 -30.63 -0.75 -14.57
CA LYS A 135 -31.22 -1.89 -15.26
C LYS A 135 -32.57 -1.54 -15.92
N ILE A 136 -33.38 -0.77 -15.20
CA ILE A 136 -34.70 -0.34 -15.73
C ILE A 136 -34.52 0.72 -16.82
N ALA A 137 -33.69 1.74 -16.62
CA ALA A 137 -33.41 2.75 -17.62
C ALA A 137 -32.90 2.14 -18.94
N GLN A 138 -31.96 1.22 -18.87
CA GLN A 138 -31.48 0.47 -20.03
C GLN A 138 -32.58 -0.33 -20.72
N SER A 139 -33.49 -0.98 -19.96
CA SER A 139 -34.61 -1.71 -20.52
C SER A 139 -35.63 -0.81 -21.23
N LEU A 140 -35.69 0.46 -20.87
CA LEU A 140 -36.52 1.50 -21.49
C LEU A 140 -35.83 2.25 -22.62
N GLY A 141 -34.54 1.94 -22.91
CA GLY A 141 -33.73 2.66 -23.90
C GLY A 141 -33.29 4.07 -23.46
N ILE A 142 -33.36 4.36 -22.15
CA ILE A 142 -32.89 5.63 -21.57
C ILE A 142 -31.37 5.54 -21.41
N ALA A 143 -30.65 6.55 -21.88
CA ALA A 143 -29.21 6.63 -21.70
C ALA A 143 -28.86 6.72 -20.21
N VAL A 144 -27.82 6.03 -19.80
CA VAL A 144 -27.38 5.99 -18.38
C VAL A 144 -25.98 6.52 -18.28
N ASN A 145 -25.74 7.44 -17.36
CA ASN A 145 -24.41 7.83 -16.96
C ASN A 145 -24.14 7.35 -15.53
N PRO A 146 -23.58 6.14 -15.36
CA PRO A 146 -23.30 5.57 -14.05
C PRO A 146 -21.99 6.09 -13.47
N TYR A 147 -21.19 6.81 -14.28
CA TYR A 147 -19.90 7.30 -13.85
C TYR A 147 -20.04 8.56 -13.00
N ASP A 148 -19.28 8.58 -11.92
CA ASP A 148 -19.06 9.80 -11.14
C ASP A 148 -17.91 10.59 -11.80
N ILE A 149 -18.21 11.34 -12.83
CA ILE A 149 -17.24 12.18 -13.54
C ILE A 149 -17.42 13.63 -13.07
N LYS A 150 -16.40 14.12 -12.35
CA LYS A 150 -16.34 15.53 -11.93
C LYS A 150 -15.16 16.21 -12.62
N ASP A 151 -15.42 17.28 -13.36
CA ASP A 151 -14.38 18.01 -14.12
C ASP A 151 -13.52 17.12 -15.03
N GLY A 152 -14.13 16.10 -15.64
CA GLY A 152 -13.46 15.11 -16.48
C GLY A 152 -12.73 14.00 -15.71
N VAL A 153 -12.71 14.04 -14.39
CA VAL A 153 -12.08 13.02 -13.53
C VAL A 153 -13.11 11.98 -13.13
N LEU A 154 -12.88 10.72 -13.51
CA LEU A 154 -13.69 9.59 -13.09
C LEU A 154 -13.38 9.24 -11.63
N GLN A 155 -14.36 9.45 -10.76
CA GLN A 155 -14.24 9.18 -9.31
C GLN A 155 -14.48 7.71 -8.97
N SER A 156 -14.07 7.28 -7.79
CA SER A 156 -14.40 5.95 -7.27
C SER A 156 -15.90 5.81 -7.06
N SER A 157 -16.52 4.79 -7.66
CA SER A 157 -17.96 4.56 -7.55
C SER A 157 -18.32 3.11 -7.87
N ASP A 158 -19.22 2.52 -7.09
CA ASP A 158 -19.76 1.19 -7.33
C ASP A 158 -20.54 1.08 -8.66
N GLY A 159 -20.99 2.22 -9.19
CA GLY A 159 -21.66 2.33 -10.49
C GLY A 159 -20.75 2.09 -11.69
N ASN A 160 -19.44 2.29 -11.55
CA ASN A 160 -18.48 2.12 -12.64
C ASN A 160 -18.46 0.70 -13.24
N LEU A 161 -18.89 -0.31 -12.46
CA LEU A 161 -18.92 -1.70 -12.87
C LEU A 161 -20.06 -2.06 -13.82
N LEU A 162 -21.07 -1.24 -13.92
CA LEU A 162 -22.32 -1.57 -14.60
C LEU A 162 -22.24 -1.43 -16.12
N LEU A 163 -21.20 -0.79 -16.63
CA LEU A 163 -20.90 -0.74 -18.07
C LEU A 163 -19.88 -1.80 -18.51
N MET A 164 -19.43 -2.64 -17.58
CA MET A 164 -18.63 -3.80 -17.95
C MET A 164 -19.53 -4.78 -18.73
N ASP A 165 -19.09 -5.19 -19.91
CA ASP A 165 -19.71 -6.31 -20.60
C ASP A 165 -19.55 -7.59 -19.76
N GLN A 166 -20.63 -8.04 -19.16
CA GLN A 166 -20.64 -9.18 -18.24
C GLN A 166 -20.26 -10.50 -18.93
N ALA A 167 -20.45 -10.59 -20.23
CA ALA A 167 -20.09 -11.80 -20.98
C ALA A 167 -18.58 -11.91 -21.20
N THR A 168 -17.90 -10.79 -21.41
CA THR A 168 -16.46 -10.75 -21.71
C THR A 168 -15.61 -10.24 -20.54
N GLY A 169 -16.21 -9.58 -19.55
CA GLY A 169 -15.49 -8.88 -18.49
C GLY A 169 -14.73 -7.64 -19.00
N THR A 170 -15.14 -7.08 -20.13
CA THR A 170 -14.47 -5.92 -20.76
C THR A 170 -15.14 -4.62 -20.32
N LEU A 171 -14.34 -3.66 -19.88
CA LEU A 171 -14.76 -2.29 -19.59
C LEU A 171 -14.04 -1.31 -20.52
N THR A 172 -14.80 -0.46 -21.19
CA THR A 172 -14.26 0.65 -21.97
C THR A 172 -14.56 1.96 -21.25
N ILE A 173 -13.53 2.74 -20.93
CA ILE A 173 -13.67 4.06 -20.32
C ILE A 173 -14.22 5.03 -21.38
N PRO A 174 -15.22 5.88 -21.04
CA PRO A 174 -15.78 6.83 -22.00
C PRO A 174 -14.79 7.92 -22.44
N ASP A 175 -14.95 8.40 -23.69
CA ASP A 175 -14.13 9.49 -24.24
C ASP A 175 -14.29 10.85 -23.51
N SER A 176 -15.31 11.01 -22.67
CA SER A 176 -15.48 12.19 -21.83
C SER A 176 -14.54 12.24 -20.63
N VAL A 177 -13.87 11.11 -20.31
CA VAL A 177 -12.94 11.01 -19.18
C VAL A 177 -11.55 11.50 -19.61
N THR A 178 -10.98 12.41 -18.82
CA THR A 178 -9.62 12.93 -19.00
C THR A 178 -8.64 12.42 -17.94
N ALA A 179 -9.15 11.94 -16.79
CA ALA A 179 -8.36 11.30 -15.77
C ALA A 179 -9.17 10.22 -15.02
N ILE A 180 -8.50 9.15 -14.60
CA ILE A 180 -9.07 8.10 -13.75
C ILE A 180 -8.63 8.38 -12.31
N GLY A 181 -9.58 8.62 -11.43
CA GLY A 181 -9.34 9.07 -10.06
C GLY A 181 -8.70 8.01 -9.16
N GLU A 182 -8.25 8.43 -7.99
CA GLU A 182 -7.64 7.56 -6.99
C GLU A 182 -8.60 6.43 -6.58
N GLY A 183 -8.13 5.19 -6.68
CA GLY A 183 -8.90 3.99 -6.32
C GLY A 183 -10.18 3.77 -7.12
N ALA A 184 -10.40 4.46 -8.25
CA ALA A 184 -11.66 4.45 -9.00
C ALA A 184 -12.18 3.04 -9.34
N PHE A 185 -11.30 2.10 -9.59
CA PHE A 185 -11.60 0.71 -9.92
C PHE A 185 -10.84 -0.28 -9.02
N ALA A 186 -10.49 0.09 -7.80
CA ALA A 186 -9.81 -0.83 -6.91
C ALA A 186 -10.74 -1.97 -6.46
N ASN A 187 -10.21 -3.21 -6.36
CA ASN A 187 -10.92 -4.41 -5.89
C ASN A 187 -12.17 -4.77 -6.72
N VAL A 188 -12.14 -4.57 -8.02
CA VAL A 188 -13.25 -4.90 -8.92
C VAL A 188 -13.24 -6.38 -9.27
N GLU A 189 -14.33 -7.09 -8.99
CA GLU A 189 -14.52 -8.48 -9.39
C GLU A 189 -15.02 -8.60 -10.84
N GLY A 190 -14.53 -9.61 -11.56
CA GLY A 190 -15.01 -9.94 -12.92
C GLY A 190 -14.45 -9.05 -14.03
N LEU A 191 -13.68 -7.99 -13.72
CA LEU A 191 -13.01 -7.16 -14.72
C LEU A 191 -11.82 -7.93 -15.31
N LYS A 192 -11.86 -8.23 -16.63
CA LYS A 192 -10.81 -8.96 -17.35
C LYS A 192 -10.00 -8.07 -18.28
N THR A 193 -10.66 -7.16 -18.94
CA THR A 193 -10.02 -6.25 -19.90
C THR A 193 -10.47 -4.83 -19.64
N ILE A 194 -9.52 -3.91 -19.54
CA ILE A 194 -9.79 -2.46 -19.50
C ILE A 194 -9.26 -1.78 -20.74
N ILE A 195 -10.11 -0.98 -21.39
CA ILE A 195 -9.75 -0.13 -22.55
C ILE A 195 -9.81 1.32 -22.11
N ILE A 196 -8.67 1.99 -22.12
CA ILE A 196 -8.49 3.38 -21.70
C ILE A 196 -8.30 4.23 -22.96
N PRO A 197 -9.24 5.15 -23.28
CA PRO A 197 -9.18 5.93 -24.50
C PRO A 197 -8.07 6.99 -24.47
N SER A 198 -7.70 7.50 -25.64
CA SER A 198 -6.63 8.51 -25.81
C SER A 198 -6.94 9.87 -25.16
N THR A 199 -8.18 10.11 -24.76
CA THR A 199 -8.60 11.31 -24.01
C THR A 199 -8.07 11.33 -22.57
N VAL A 200 -7.87 10.14 -21.97
CA VAL A 200 -7.34 10.00 -20.62
C VAL A 200 -5.85 10.37 -20.59
N LYS A 201 -5.50 11.37 -19.78
CA LYS A 201 -4.12 11.82 -19.57
C LYS A 201 -3.48 11.25 -18.30
N ARG A 202 -4.28 10.95 -17.29
CA ARG A 202 -3.79 10.55 -15.99
C ARG A 202 -4.57 9.35 -15.46
N ILE A 203 -3.82 8.40 -14.92
CA ILE A 203 -4.32 7.31 -14.07
C ILE A 203 -3.77 7.59 -12.68
N GLU A 204 -4.64 7.86 -11.71
CA GLU A 204 -4.20 8.26 -10.37
C GLU A 204 -3.82 7.04 -9.48
N THR A 205 -3.32 7.34 -8.29
CA THR A 205 -2.83 6.33 -7.32
C THR A 205 -3.90 5.26 -7.03
N ASN A 206 -3.50 3.99 -6.97
CA ASN A 206 -4.37 2.84 -6.68
C ASN A 206 -5.56 2.64 -7.64
N ALA A 207 -5.63 3.31 -8.79
CA ALA A 207 -6.82 3.37 -9.64
C ALA A 207 -7.42 1.98 -9.99
N PHE A 208 -6.60 0.97 -10.20
CA PHE A 208 -6.98 -0.41 -10.50
C PHE A 208 -6.36 -1.43 -9.54
N ARG A 209 -5.95 -1.00 -8.35
CA ARG A 209 -5.30 -1.88 -7.37
C ARG A 209 -6.16 -3.11 -7.05
N ASN A 210 -5.50 -4.29 -6.90
CA ASN A 210 -6.08 -5.54 -6.42
C ASN A 210 -7.25 -6.06 -7.30
N ASN A 211 -7.18 -5.87 -8.62
CA ASN A 211 -8.11 -6.47 -9.56
C ASN A 211 -7.63 -7.88 -9.92
N GLN A 212 -8.02 -8.87 -9.11
CA GLN A 212 -7.57 -10.26 -9.21
C GLN A 212 -7.99 -10.97 -10.50
N THR A 213 -8.97 -10.45 -11.25
CA THR A 213 -9.47 -11.02 -12.50
C THR A 213 -8.99 -10.28 -13.74
N LEU A 214 -8.28 -9.14 -13.60
CA LEU A 214 -7.80 -8.33 -14.71
C LEU A 214 -6.68 -9.07 -15.45
N GLU A 215 -6.88 -9.30 -16.75
CA GLU A 215 -5.96 -10.04 -17.63
C GLU A 215 -5.23 -9.10 -18.60
N THR A 216 -5.92 -8.04 -19.06
CA THR A 216 -5.39 -7.15 -20.12
C THR A 216 -5.70 -5.68 -19.86
N VAL A 217 -4.69 -4.83 -20.02
CA VAL A 217 -4.81 -3.37 -20.02
C VAL A 217 -4.44 -2.82 -21.38
N ILE A 218 -5.31 -2.02 -21.99
CA ILE A 218 -5.10 -1.37 -23.29
C ILE A 218 -5.21 0.13 -23.10
N MET A 219 -4.09 0.85 -23.20
CA MET A 219 -4.05 2.31 -23.23
C MET A 219 -3.98 2.75 -24.69
N GLN A 220 -5.09 3.30 -25.19
CA GLN A 220 -5.17 3.75 -26.57
C GLN A 220 -4.36 5.04 -26.78
N GLU A 221 -3.78 5.16 -27.98
CA GLU A 221 -3.08 6.35 -28.44
C GLU A 221 -3.68 6.81 -29.75
N LYS A 222 -3.89 8.11 -29.91
CA LYS A 222 -4.38 8.73 -31.16
C LYS A 222 -3.80 10.14 -31.28
N ASP A 223 -3.18 10.41 -32.43
CA ASP A 223 -2.61 11.74 -32.78
C ASP A 223 -1.65 12.28 -31.69
N GLY A 224 -0.83 11.40 -31.13
CA GLY A 224 0.08 11.73 -30.01
C GLY A 224 -0.60 12.06 -28.69
N GLN A 225 -1.89 11.74 -28.56
CA GLN A 225 -2.66 11.85 -27.33
C GLN A 225 -2.85 10.48 -26.70
N GLY A 226 -2.80 10.41 -25.38
CA GLY A 226 -2.96 9.19 -24.59
C GLY A 226 -2.57 9.45 -23.16
N VAL A 227 -2.45 8.40 -22.36
CA VAL A 227 -2.01 8.46 -20.96
C VAL A 227 -0.58 8.99 -20.88
N GLU A 228 -0.36 10.03 -20.09
CA GLU A 228 0.94 10.66 -19.87
C GLU A 228 1.51 10.34 -18.48
N TYR A 229 0.65 10.06 -17.50
CA TYR A 229 1.00 9.78 -16.11
C TYR A 229 0.28 8.56 -15.56
N ILE A 230 1.01 7.67 -14.87
CA ILE A 230 0.47 6.53 -14.14
C ILE A 230 0.87 6.66 -12.67
N GLY A 231 -0.11 6.78 -11.78
CA GLY A 231 0.08 6.96 -10.34
C GLY A 231 0.65 5.74 -9.63
N SER A 232 1.17 5.94 -8.43
CA SER A 232 1.73 4.85 -7.60
C SER A 232 0.69 3.76 -7.35
N SER A 233 1.13 2.48 -7.40
CA SER A 233 0.28 1.32 -7.13
C SER A 233 -0.96 1.20 -8.05
N ALA A 234 -0.99 1.87 -9.20
CA ALA A 234 -2.18 1.94 -10.05
C ALA A 234 -2.72 0.57 -10.47
N PHE A 235 -1.86 -0.42 -10.71
CA PHE A 235 -2.20 -1.81 -11.03
C PHE A 235 -1.59 -2.82 -10.05
N MET A 236 -1.24 -2.36 -8.85
CA MET A 236 -0.66 -3.20 -7.80
C MET A 236 -1.58 -4.39 -7.47
N GLU A 237 -0.99 -5.59 -7.29
CA GLU A 237 -1.72 -6.82 -6.92
C GLU A 237 -2.76 -7.29 -7.95
N CYS A 238 -2.63 -6.92 -9.24
CA CYS A 238 -3.42 -7.50 -10.34
C CYS A 238 -2.80 -8.85 -10.75
N SER A 239 -2.97 -9.88 -9.91
CA SER A 239 -2.24 -11.15 -10.01
C SER A 239 -2.48 -11.94 -11.31
N ASN A 240 -3.62 -11.77 -11.99
CA ASN A 240 -3.93 -12.41 -13.27
C ASN A 240 -3.57 -11.54 -14.50
N LEU A 241 -3.04 -10.32 -14.29
CA LEU A 241 -2.65 -9.45 -15.40
C LEU A 241 -1.52 -10.09 -16.20
N THR A 242 -1.74 -10.33 -17.49
CA THR A 242 -0.77 -10.97 -18.40
C THR A 242 -0.18 -10.00 -19.41
N THR A 243 -0.96 -8.99 -19.82
CA THR A 243 -0.62 -8.11 -20.93
C THR A 243 -0.98 -6.66 -20.64
N VAL A 244 -0.01 -5.76 -20.86
CA VAL A 244 -0.21 -4.31 -20.79
C VAL A 244 0.23 -3.69 -22.11
N GLN A 245 -0.70 -3.09 -22.84
CA GLN A 245 -0.41 -2.21 -23.98
C GLN A 245 -0.34 -0.78 -23.45
N MET A 246 0.86 -0.35 -23.04
CA MET A 246 1.11 1.00 -22.56
C MET A 246 1.17 1.98 -23.73
N ALA A 247 0.50 3.13 -23.61
CA ALA A 247 0.61 4.20 -24.62
C ALA A 247 2.04 4.76 -24.61
N ASN A 248 2.59 5.02 -25.83
CA ASN A 248 3.93 5.62 -25.95
C ASN A 248 3.97 7.11 -25.54
N THR A 249 2.85 7.65 -25.09
CA THR A 249 2.72 8.99 -24.51
C THR A 249 3.05 9.03 -23.00
N VAL A 250 3.23 7.86 -22.34
CA VAL A 250 3.55 7.80 -20.89
C VAL A 250 4.96 8.34 -20.65
N LYS A 251 5.06 9.43 -19.88
CA LYS A 251 6.28 10.15 -19.54
C LYS A 251 6.71 9.90 -18.10
N GLU A 252 5.73 9.70 -17.21
CA GLU A 252 5.94 9.57 -15.78
C GLU A 252 5.14 8.40 -15.23
N MET A 253 5.75 7.69 -14.28
CA MET A 253 5.14 6.57 -13.57
C MET A 253 5.52 6.63 -12.08
N GLY A 254 4.57 6.34 -11.19
CA GLY A 254 4.84 6.21 -9.76
C GLY A 254 5.47 4.85 -9.41
N GLY A 255 5.86 4.68 -8.15
CA GLY A 255 6.35 3.38 -7.66
C GLY A 255 5.25 2.32 -7.54
N LEU A 256 5.64 1.03 -7.47
CA LEU A 256 4.74 -0.10 -7.20
C LEU A 256 3.63 -0.31 -8.25
N VAL A 257 3.74 0.27 -9.46
CA VAL A 257 2.62 0.28 -10.42
C VAL A 257 2.15 -1.12 -10.78
N PHE A 258 3.04 -2.06 -11.05
CA PHE A 258 2.75 -3.46 -11.36
C PHE A 258 3.28 -4.43 -10.31
N TYR A 259 3.40 -3.97 -9.08
CA TYR A 259 3.85 -4.76 -7.93
C TYR A 259 2.91 -5.96 -7.70
N PHE A 260 3.46 -7.18 -7.63
CA PHE A 260 2.71 -8.44 -7.50
C PHE A 260 1.69 -8.69 -8.63
N CYS A 261 2.05 -8.29 -9.86
CA CYS A 261 1.38 -8.77 -11.06
C CYS A 261 2.01 -10.11 -11.49
N ASP A 262 1.80 -11.15 -10.69
CA ASP A 262 2.50 -12.45 -10.75
C ASP A 262 2.44 -13.16 -12.12
N ASN A 263 1.54 -12.75 -13.03
CA ASN A 263 1.40 -13.32 -14.36
C ASN A 263 1.77 -12.34 -15.49
N LEU A 264 2.21 -11.11 -15.19
CA LEU A 264 2.57 -10.12 -16.21
C LEU A 264 3.82 -10.55 -16.96
N MET A 265 3.64 -10.90 -18.23
CA MET A 265 4.72 -11.38 -19.12
C MET A 265 4.91 -10.50 -20.35
N ASN A 266 3.89 -9.74 -20.75
CA ASN A 266 3.91 -8.92 -21.96
C ASN A 266 3.63 -7.46 -21.63
N ILE A 267 4.61 -6.59 -21.86
CA ILE A 267 4.46 -5.14 -21.73
C ILE A 267 5.33 -4.44 -22.78
N ASN A 268 4.75 -3.43 -23.44
CA ASN A 268 5.55 -2.45 -24.18
C ASN A 268 5.78 -1.23 -23.27
N ILE A 269 7.02 -0.96 -22.90
CA ILE A 269 7.38 0.20 -22.09
C ILE A 269 7.51 1.43 -23.02
N SER A 270 6.92 2.58 -22.61
CA SER A 270 6.99 3.82 -23.38
C SER A 270 8.43 4.30 -23.56
N THR A 271 8.78 4.69 -24.78
CA THR A 271 10.08 5.30 -25.12
C THR A 271 10.25 6.72 -24.56
N GLN A 272 9.16 7.34 -24.08
CA GLN A 272 9.20 8.65 -23.42
C GLN A 272 9.47 8.55 -21.92
N LEU A 273 9.30 7.36 -21.33
CA LEU A 273 9.58 7.14 -19.93
C LEU A 273 11.09 7.25 -19.67
N LYS A 274 11.48 7.97 -18.62
CA LYS A 274 12.88 8.19 -18.24
C LYS A 274 13.33 7.33 -17.07
N ILE A 275 12.41 7.02 -16.19
CA ILE A 275 12.68 6.33 -14.92
C ILE A 275 11.73 5.14 -14.79
N ILE A 276 12.27 3.97 -14.48
CA ILE A 276 11.51 2.85 -13.94
C ILE A 276 11.58 2.96 -12.42
N PRO A 277 10.48 3.35 -11.74
CA PRO A 277 10.50 3.63 -10.30
C PRO A 277 10.68 2.38 -9.44
N ASN A 278 10.85 2.60 -8.13
CA ASN A 278 11.02 1.54 -7.15
C ASN A 278 9.85 0.55 -7.16
N TYR A 279 10.18 -0.75 -7.08
CA TYR A 279 9.22 -1.87 -6.96
C TYR A 279 8.24 -1.98 -8.13
N THR A 280 8.45 -1.31 -9.27
CA THR A 280 7.47 -1.20 -10.36
C THR A 280 7.03 -2.55 -10.90
N PHE A 281 7.95 -3.46 -11.17
CA PHE A 281 7.72 -4.79 -11.74
C PHE A 281 8.15 -5.91 -10.79
N LEU A 282 8.11 -5.68 -9.49
CA LEU A 282 8.43 -6.72 -8.52
C LEU A 282 7.44 -7.87 -8.62
N ARG A 283 7.95 -9.11 -8.74
CA ARG A 283 7.17 -10.34 -8.93
C ARG A 283 6.30 -10.35 -10.18
N CYS A 284 6.83 -9.87 -11.29
CA CYS A 284 6.24 -10.13 -12.60
C CYS A 284 6.80 -11.44 -13.19
N LYS A 285 6.32 -11.82 -14.38
CA LYS A 285 6.62 -13.13 -14.98
C LYS A 285 7.39 -13.01 -16.30
N PHE A 286 8.18 -11.98 -16.48
CA PHE A 286 8.97 -11.81 -17.70
C PHE A 286 9.94 -12.97 -17.91
N GLU A 287 10.09 -13.43 -19.17
CA GLU A 287 11.13 -14.38 -19.57
C GLU A 287 12.31 -13.65 -20.21
N GLU A 288 12.01 -12.68 -21.06
CA GLU A 288 12.96 -11.76 -21.67
C GLU A 288 12.40 -10.35 -21.57
N LEU A 289 13.28 -9.37 -21.34
CA LEU A 289 12.88 -7.97 -21.27
C LEU A 289 13.90 -7.10 -21.99
N GLU A 290 13.42 -6.30 -22.93
CA GLU A 290 14.19 -5.26 -23.60
C GLU A 290 13.69 -3.89 -23.12
N LEU A 291 14.60 -3.10 -22.54
CA LEU A 291 14.29 -1.75 -22.09
C LEU A 291 14.47 -0.77 -23.27
N PRO A 292 13.50 0.12 -23.53
CA PRO A 292 13.61 1.04 -24.65
C PRO A 292 14.69 2.11 -24.44
N GLU A 293 15.23 2.63 -25.54
CA GLU A 293 16.07 3.84 -25.50
C GLU A 293 15.28 4.99 -24.87
N GLY A 294 15.97 5.74 -24.00
CA GLY A 294 15.37 6.82 -23.22
C GLY A 294 15.24 6.52 -21.76
N ILE A 295 15.20 5.24 -21.33
CA ILE A 295 15.30 4.88 -19.90
C ILE A 295 16.70 5.25 -19.41
N ASN A 296 16.73 6.01 -18.33
CA ASN A 296 17.95 6.53 -17.70
C ASN A 296 18.23 5.90 -16.35
N GLU A 297 17.17 5.61 -15.58
CA GLU A 297 17.26 5.20 -14.19
C GLU A 297 16.34 4.00 -13.91
N ILE A 298 16.84 3.07 -13.12
CA ILE A 298 16.12 1.89 -12.63
C ILE A 298 16.23 1.87 -11.11
N GLY A 299 15.10 1.97 -10.44
CA GLY A 299 15.02 2.11 -9.00
C GLY A 299 15.14 0.80 -8.22
N THR A 300 15.09 0.95 -6.91
CA THR A 300 15.17 -0.12 -5.91
C THR A 300 14.12 -1.21 -6.18
N ASN A 301 14.55 -2.48 -6.23
CA ASN A 301 13.70 -3.66 -6.46
C ASN A 301 12.79 -3.57 -7.69
N ALA A 302 13.14 -2.75 -8.69
CA ALA A 302 12.27 -2.48 -9.85
C ALA A 302 11.86 -3.74 -10.61
N PHE A 303 12.73 -4.76 -10.68
CA PHE A 303 12.51 -6.06 -11.31
C PHE A 303 12.76 -7.23 -10.35
N ALA A 304 12.77 -6.98 -9.05
CA ALA A 304 13.05 -8.04 -8.08
C ALA A 304 12.02 -9.18 -8.16
N GLU A 305 12.47 -10.40 -7.78
CA GLU A 305 11.67 -11.64 -7.78
C GLU A 305 11.01 -11.99 -9.13
N ASN A 306 11.56 -11.53 -10.24
CA ASN A 306 11.18 -12.01 -11.57
C ASN A 306 11.82 -13.38 -11.83
N HIS A 307 11.30 -14.43 -11.17
CA HIS A 307 11.92 -15.78 -11.15
C HIS A 307 12.03 -16.44 -12.54
N ASN A 308 11.33 -15.93 -13.55
CA ASN A 308 11.39 -16.46 -14.92
C ASN A 308 12.33 -15.68 -15.83
N LEU A 309 12.81 -14.50 -15.42
CA LEU A 309 13.64 -13.64 -16.26
C LEU A 309 14.98 -14.33 -16.56
N THR A 310 15.22 -14.61 -17.83
CA THR A 310 16.45 -15.24 -18.33
C THR A 310 17.37 -14.24 -19.03
N THR A 311 16.79 -13.20 -19.63
CA THR A 311 17.52 -12.24 -20.45
C THR A 311 17.03 -10.82 -20.20
N ILE A 312 17.96 -9.88 -19.97
CA ILE A 312 17.69 -8.44 -19.92
C ILE A 312 18.57 -7.71 -20.91
N LYS A 313 17.97 -6.75 -21.66
CA LYS A 313 18.68 -5.86 -22.58
C LYS A 313 18.58 -4.42 -22.11
N PHE A 314 19.74 -3.81 -21.87
CA PHE A 314 19.86 -2.43 -21.43
C PHE A 314 20.12 -1.49 -22.59
N PRO A 315 19.43 -0.34 -22.69
CA PRO A 315 19.69 0.68 -23.69
C PRO A 315 20.99 1.45 -23.40
N SER A 316 21.42 2.24 -24.39
CA SER A 316 22.63 3.07 -24.24
C SER A 316 22.48 4.19 -23.23
N THR A 317 21.25 4.55 -22.87
CA THR A 317 20.91 5.74 -22.08
C THR A 317 20.94 5.51 -20.56
N VAL A 318 20.90 4.26 -20.08
CA VAL A 318 20.88 3.95 -18.64
C VAL A 318 22.19 4.37 -17.97
N TYR A 319 22.08 5.19 -16.92
CA TYR A 319 23.21 5.66 -16.12
C TYR A 319 23.10 5.44 -14.63
N ALA A 320 21.97 4.94 -14.15
CA ALA A 320 21.77 4.56 -12.75
C ALA A 320 20.88 3.30 -12.65
N VAL A 321 21.38 2.32 -11.93
CA VAL A 321 20.62 1.09 -11.58
C VAL A 321 20.92 0.82 -10.11
N GLU A 322 19.91 0.73 -9.27
CA GLU A 322 20.10 0.38 -7.87
C GLU A 322 20.50 -1.10 -7.72
N GLY A 323 21.41 -1.38 -6.77
CA GLY A 323 22.05 -2.68 -6.66
C GLY A 323 21.14 -3.87 -6.35
N ASN A 324 19.90 -3.64 -5.91
CA ASN A 324 18.90 -4.67 -5.66
C ASN A 324 17.80 -4.73 -6.74
N ALA A 325 17.97 -4.02 -7.86
CA ALA A 325 16.95 -3.94 -8.92
C ALA A 325 16.53 -5.31 -9.47
N PHE A 326 17.43 -6.32 -9.48
CA PHE A 326 17.22 -7.67 -9.98
C PHE A 326 17.32 -8.75 -8.87
N ASN A 327 17.13 -8.36 -7.62
CA ASN A 327 17.14 -9.29 -6.49
C ASN A 327 16.15 -10.43 -6.73
N GLY A 328 16.54 -11.70 -6.49
CA GLY A 328 15.68 -12.87 -6.68
C GLY A 328 15.37 -13.24 -8.14
N CYS A 329 16.04 -12.66 -9.14
CA CYS A 329 15.95 -13.09 -10.54
C CYS A 329 16.78 -14.34 -10.78
N GLU A 330 16.37 -15.48 -10.21
CA GLU A 330 17.17 -16.72 -10.12
C GLU A 330 17.60 -17.30 -11.46
N LYS A 331 16.79 -17.10 -12.54
CA LYS A 331 17.07 -17.64 -13.86
C LYS A 331 17.86 -16.69 -14.78
N LEU A 332 18.16 -15.47 -14.31
CA LEU A 332 18.87 -14.48 -15.14
C LEU A 332 20.29 -14.98 -15.46
N LYS A 333 20.58 -15.15 -16.74
CA LYS A 333 21.85 -15.66 -17.26
C LYS A 333 22.42 -14.87 -18.44
N ASN A 334 21.60 -14.05 -19.10
CA ASN A 334 22.01 -13.24 -20.23
C ASN A 334 21.76 -11.76 -19.94
N ILE A 335 22.81 -10.96 -20.04
CA ILE A 335 22.76 -9.53 -19.88
C ILE A 335 23.38 -8.91 -21.14
N GLU A 336 22.55 -8.18 -21.90
CA GLU A 336 23.00 -7.46 -23.09
C GLU A 336 23.01 -5.96 -22.77
N ILE A 337 24.12 -5.28 -23.06
CA ILE A 337 24.27 -3.85 -22.88
C ILE A 337 24.47 -3.22 -24.25
N ALA A 338 23.63 -2.24 -24.62
CA ALA A 338 23.72 -1.58 -25.92
C ALA A 338 25.08 -0.89 -26.10
N GLU A 339 25.57 -0.92 -27.33
CA GLU A 339 26.80 -0.25 -27.71
C GLU A 339 26.70 1.27 -27.37
N GLY A 340 27.75 1.81 -26.73
CA GLY A 340 27.79 3.21 -26.32
C GLY A 340 27.27 3.48 -24.92
N ASN A 341 26.74 2.51 -24.18
CA ASN A 341 26.51 2.70 -22.74
C ASN A 341 27.85 2.89 -22.02
N LYS A 342 27.95 3.94 -21.20
CA LYS A 342 29.21 4.35 -20.53
C LYS A 342 29.19 4.08 -19.01
N ASN A 343 28.09 3.57 -18.51
CA ASN A 343 27.85 3.49 -17.07
C ASN A 343 27.63 2.05 -16.59
N LEU A 344 27.22 1.17 -17.50
CA LEU A 344 27.07 -0.26 -17.21
C LEU A 344 28.24 -1.04 -17.80
N THR A 345 28.76 -2.00 -17.06
CA THR A 345 29.82 -2.91 -17.49
C THR A 345 29.49 -4.31 -17.00
N LEU A 346 29.62 -5.30 -17.87
CA LEU A 346 29.54 -6.72 -17.52
C LEU A 346 30.95 -7.31 -17.58
N GLU A 347 31.51 -7.66 -16.42
CA GLU A 347 32.87 -8.19 -16.29
C GLU A 347 32.85 -9.48 -15.45
N ASN A 348 33.35 -10.57 -16.02
CA ASN A 348 33.41 -11.88 -15.34
C ASN A 348 32.08 -12.28 -14.67
N GLY A 349 30.96 -12.07 -15.36
CA GLY A 349 29.64 -12.37 -14.81
C GLY A 349 29.10 -11.36 -13.78
N ILE A 350 29.76 -10.24 -13.56
CA ILE A 350 29.34 -9.20 -12.63
C ILE A 350 28.85 -7.98 -13.41
N LEU A 351 27.57 -7.65 -13.27
CA LEU A 351 27.03 -6.39 -13.79
C LEU A 351 27.31 -5.27 -12.80
N LEU A 352 28.11 -4.33 -13.23
CA LEU A 352 28.46 -3.13 -12.47
C LEU A 352 27.76 -1.90 -13.04
N CYS A 353 27.34 -1.00 -12.15
CA CYS A 353 26.83 0.32 -12.50
C CYS A 353 27.69 1.41 -11.87
N ASN A 354 28.27 2.29 -12.70
CA ASN A 354 28.82 3.56 -12.24
C ASN A 354 27.68 4.58 -12.15
N ASN A 355 26.98 4.52 -11.00
CA ASN A 355 25.78 5.30 -10.73
C ASN A 355 26.08 6.79 -10.59
N LYS A 356 25.68 7.59 -11.56
CA LYS A 356 25.98 9.03 -11.60
C LYS A 356 25.18 9.87 -10.61
N ILE A 357 24.06 9.36 -10.12
CA ILE A 357 23.23 10.08 -9.14
C ILE A 357 23.95 10.10 -7.80
N ASN A 358 24.47 8.95 -7.38
CA ASN A 358 25.09 8.75 -6.08
C ASN A 358 26.62 8.81 -6.13
N ASN A 359 27.20 8.98 -7.32
CA ASN A 359 28.64 8.98 -7.57
C ASN A 359 29.35 7.77 -6.94
N ARG A 360 28.79 6.56 -7.13
CA ARG A 360 29.28 5.31 -6.59
C ARG A 360 29.30 4.22 -7.65
N THR A 361 30.23 3.27 -7.56
CA THR A 361 30.20 2.04 -8.35
C THR A 361 29.65 0.93 -7.49
N GLU A 362 28.59 0.26 -7.99
CA GLU A 362 27.87 -0.78 -7.26
C GLU A 362 27.64 -2.02 -8.11
N ILE A 363 27.47 -3.15 -7.44
CA ILE A 363 27.08 -4.42 -8.05
C ILE A 363 25.56 -4.39 -8.23
N VAL A 364 25.09 -4.48 -9.48
CA VAL A 364 23.67 -4.55 -9.81
C VAL A 364 23.14 -5.97 -9.66
N THR A 365 23.86 -6.94 -10.19
CA THR A 365 23.57 -8.37 -10.07
C THR A 365 24.82 -9.18 -10.48
N ILE A 366 24.84 -10.46 -10.14
CA ILE A 366 25.90 -11.38 -10.55
C ILE A 366 25.33 -12.57 -11.31
N LEU A 367 26.13 -13.16 -12.18
CA LEU A 367 25.86 -14.43 -12.86
C LEU A 367 26.67 -15.55 -12.19
N GLU A 368 26.32 -16.80 -12.48
CA GLU A 368 26.95 -17.96 -11.85
C GLU A 368 28.48 -18.02 -12.01
N GLU A 369 28.97 -17.58 -13.15
CA GLU A 369 30.38 -17.50 -13.48
C GLU A 369 31.20 -16.54 -12.62
N ALA A 370 30.55 -15.64 -11.89
CA ALA A 370 31.18 -14.72 -10.95
C ALA A 370 31.62 -15.38 -9.63
N ILE A 371 31.21 -16.62 -9.39
CA ILE A 371 31.40 -17.33 -8.13
C ILE A 371 32.45 -18.42 -8.33
N ASP A 372 33.47 -18.42 -7.48
CA ASP A 372 34.34 -19.57 -7.36
C ASP A 372 33.59 -20.74 -6.66
N THR A 373 33.10 -21.67 -7.45
CA THR A 373 32.29 -22.81 -6.98
C THR A 373 33.08 -23.85 -6.21
N GLU A 374 34.44 -23.86 -6.31
CA GLU A 374 35.28 -24.77 -5.53
C GLU A 374 35.38 -24.34 -4.07
N THR A 375 35.43 -23.02 -3.84
CA THR A 375 35.56 -22.44 -2.50
C THR A 375 34.29 -21.75 -2.00
N ASN A 376 33.24 -21.65 -2.84
CA ASN A 376 32.03 -20.87 -2.58
C ASN A 376 32.34 -19.41 -2.21
N THR A 377 33.33 -18.84 -2.90
CA THR A 377 33.82 -17.47 -2.63
C THR A 377 33.39 -16.51 -3.71
N PHE A 378 32.87 -15.37 -3.29
CA PHE A 378 32.66 -14.20 -4.14
C PHE A 378 33.72 -13.13 -3.85
N ILE A 379 34.42 -12.70 -4.88
CA ILE A 379 35.42 -11.63 -4.79
C ILE A 379 34.82 -10.36 -5.35
N VAL A 380 34.68 -9.34 -4.50
CA VAL A 380 34.20 -8.02 -4.91
C VAL A 380 35.27 -7.33 -5.77
N PRO A 381 34.94 -6.82 -6.97
CA PRO A 381 35.88 -6.11 -7.82
C PRO A 381 36.46 -4.82 -7.17
N ASP A 382 37.72 -4.52 -7.50
CA ASP A 382 38.43 -3.33 -6.98
C ASP A 382 37.83 -1.98 -7.42
N SER A 383 36.94 -1.98 -8.42
CA SER A 383 36.21 -0.78 -8.87
C SER A 383 34.99 -0.45 -7.99
N VAL A 384 34.53 -1.41 -7.18
CA VAL A 384 33.32 -1.26 -6.37
C VAL A 384 33.58 -0.37 -5.15
N THR A 385 32.69 0.61 -4.95
CA THR A 385 32.79 1.55 -3.80
C THR A 385 31.62 1.40 -2.83
N TYR A 386 30.51 0.79 -3.27
CA TYR A 386 29.30 0.59 -2.48
C TYR A 386 28.79 -0.84 -2.63
N LEU A 387 28.57 -1.51 -1.50
CA LEU A 387 27.96 -2.83 -1.45
C LEU A 387 26.49 -2.71 -1.02
N SER A 388 25.59 -2.84 -1.99
CA SER A 388 24.15 -2.75 -1.79
C SER A 388 23.57 -4.09 -1.28
N GLU A 389 22.45 -4.02 -0.57
CA GLU A 389 21.73 -5.23 -0.18
C GLU A 389 21.23 -5.99 -1.42
N GLY A 390 21.05 -7.30 -1.29
CA GLY A 390 20.44 -8.16 -2.30
C GLY A 390 21.28 -8.48 -3.52
N ALA A 391 22.46 -7.88 -3.68
CA ALA A 391 23.32 -8.13 -4.85
C ALA A 391 23.75 -9.62 -4.97
N LEU A 392 23.81 -10.33 -3.85
CA LEU A 392 24.22 -11.75 -3.78
C LEU A 392 23.05 -12.72 -3.53
N ASN A 393 21.84 -12.24 -3.25
CA ASN A 393 20.67 -13.04 -2.81
C ASN A 393 20.28 -14.21 -3.72
N LYS A 394 20.67 -14.16 -4.97
CA LYS A 394 20.42 -15.21 -5.95
C LYS A 394 21.18 -16.52 -5.63
N TYR A 395 22.33 -16.43 -4.97
CA TYR A 395 23.22 -17.55 -4.77
C TYR A 395 23.40 -17.90 -3.29
N LYS A 396 22.60 -18.82 -2.80
CA LYS A 396 22.60 -19.27 -1.39
C LYS A 396 23.83 -20.12 -1.00
N ASN A 397 24.66 -20.52 -1.96
CA ASN A 397 25.87 -21.29 -1.73
C ASN A 397 27.14 -20.44 -1.51
N ILE A 398 27.04 -19.09 -1.63
CA ILE A 398 28.16 -18.21 -1.29
C ILE A 398 28.32 -18.22 0.23
N THR A 399 29.48 -18.73 0.70
CA THR A 399 29.81 -18.77 2.13
C THR A 399 30.91 -17.80 2.51
N THR A 400 31.70 -17.35 1.55
CA THR A 400 32.83 -16.42 1.74
C THR A 400 32.71 -15.20 0.82
N VAL A 401 32.93 -14.02 1.36
CA VAL A 401 33.04 -12.79 0.57
C VAL A 401 34.35 -12.11 0.86
N GLN A 402 35.09 -11.75 -0.21
CA GLN A 402 36.29 -10.94 -0.10
C GLN A 402 36.02 -9.49 -0.53
N ILE A 403 36.31 -8.54 0.37
CA ILE A 403 36.00 -7.12 0.22
C ILE A 403 37.30 -6.33 0.06
N PRO A 404 37.50 -5.58 -1.04
CA PRO A 404 38.72 -4.83 -1.32
C PRO A 404 38.79 -3.47 -0.59
N ALA A 405 39.96 -2.83 -0.73
CA ALA A 405 40.22 -1.50 -0.17
C ALA A 405 39.33 -0.38 -0.72
N SER A 406 38.83 -0.52 -1.94
CA SER A 406 37.97 0.46 -2.63
C SER A 406 36.63 0.70 -2.00
N VAL A 407 36.09 -0.29 -1.27
CA VAL A 407 34.75 -0.24 -0.68
C VAL A 407 34.68 0.81 0.44
N GLN A 408 33.84 1.79 0.24
CA GLN A 408 33.60 2.91 1.18
C GLN A 408 32.34 2.69 2.04
N THR A 409 31.36 1.96 1.53
CA THR A 409 30.11 1.68 2.25
C THR A 409 29.67 0.25 2.05
N ILE A 410 29.33 -0.42 3.16
CA ILE A 410 28.77 -1.77 3.21
C ILE A 410 27.35 -1.64 3.77
N SER A 411 26.33 -1.96 2.96
CA SER A 411 24.97 -2.19 3.50
C SER A 411 25.01 -3.42 4.42
N PRO A 412 24.45 -3.37 5.63
CA PRO A 412 24.45 -4.52 6.53
C PRO A 412 23.85 -5.77 5.89
N LEU A 413 22.83 -5.61 5.05
CA LEU A 413 22.14 -6.71 4.36
C LEU A 413 22.87 -7.23 3.10
N PHE A 414 24.01 -6.63 2.73
CA PHE A 414 24.90 -7.23 1.73
C PHE A 414 25.51 -8.54 2.24
N ILE A 415 25.83 -8.62 3.56
CA ILE A 415 26.33 -9.84 4.19
C ILE A 415 25.15 -10.70 4.60
N GLU A 416 24.74 -11.56 3.68
CA GLU A 416 23.61 -12.48 3.78
C GLU A 416 23.82 -13.50 4.91
N LYS A 417 22.72 -14.15 5.34
CA LYS A 417 22.74 -15.11 6.43
C LYS A 417 23.61 -16.34 6.18
N ASP A 418 23.77 -16.73 4.92
CA ASP A 418 24.56 -17.91 4.51
C ASP A 418 26.06 -17.61 4.44
N ILE A 419 26.46 -16.32 4.49
CA ILE A 419 27.86 -15.91 4.54
C ILE A 419 28.39 -16.13 5.95
N THR A 420 29.37 -17.03 6.07
CA THR A 420 30.01 -17.42 7.34
C THR A 420 31.44 -16.91 7.45
N ASN A 421 31.98 -16.34 6.37
CA ASN A 421 33.34 -15.80 6.34
C ASN A 421 33.40 -14.51 5.53
N VAL A 422 34.00 -13.48 6.11
CA VAL A 422 34.23 -12.19 5.46
C VAL A 422 35.72 -11.86 5.55
N ILE A 423 36.34 -11.66 4.41
CA ILE A 423 37.75 -11.28 4.29
C ILE A 423 37.81 -9.83 3.82
N ILE A 424 38.40 -8.95 4.61
CA ILE A 424 38.60 -7.55 4.26
C ILE A 424 40.08 -7.33 3.97
N VAL A 425 40.40 -6.91 2.73
CA VAL A 425 41.78 -6.74 2.26
C VAL A 425 42.13 -5.25 2.24
N ASP A 426 43.08 -4.87 3.09
CA ASP A 426 43.66 -3.51 3.17
C ASP A 426 42.65 -2.34 3.14
N ASN A 427 41.41 -2.58 3.57
CA ASN A 427 40.37 -1.56 3.56
C ASN A 427 40.65 -0.50 4.65
N PRO A 428 40.64 0.80 4.31
CA PRO A 428 40.95 1.86 5.27
C PRO A 428 39.84 2.08 6.31
N ARG A 429 38.59 1.71 5.99
CA ARG A 429 37.40 2.03 6.80
C ARG A 429 36.89 0.84 7.60
N TYR A 430 37.03 -0.37 7.08
CA TYR A 430 36.46 -1.57 7.67
C TYR A 430 37.50 -2.56 8.13
N GLU A 431 37.14 -3.36 9.16
CA GLU A 431 37.89 -4.48 9.67
C GLU A 431 36.96 -5.63 10.09
N VAL A 432 37.47 -6.84 10.14
CA VAL A 432 36.78 -8.00 10.71
C VAL A 432 37.42 -8.32 12.05
N ILE A 433 36.61 -8.39 13.11
CA ILE A 433 37.03 -8.85 14.43
C ILE A 433 36.07 -9.92 14.91
N GLY A 434 36.61 -11.11 15.19
CA GLY A 434 35.78 -12.28 15.41
C GLY A 434 34.92 -12.56 14.18
N ASN A 435 33.62 -12.77 14.39
CA ASN A 435 32.64 -13.01 13.32
C ASN A 435 31.78 -11.77 13.03
N ALA A 436 32.40 -10.59 13.03
CA ALA A 436 31.70 -9.33 12.77
C ALA A 436 32.53 -8.32 11.99
N VAL A 437 31.84 -7.55 11.16
CA VAL A 437 32.39 -6.39 10.45
C VAL A 437 32.20 -5.14 11.30
N TYR A 438 33.27 -4.38 11.48
CA TYR A 438 33.29 -3.09 12.17
C TYR A 438 33.82 -1.97 11.28
N THR A 439 33.36 -0.74 11.51
CA THR A 439 34.13 0.43 11.08
C THR A 439 35.32 0.62 12.01
N LYS A 440 36.45 1.10 11.47
CA LYS A 440 37.66 1.38 12.27
C LYS A 440 37.52 2.59 13.19
N GLY A 441 36.55 3.47 12.88
CA GLY A 441 36.38 4.74 13.56
C GLY A 441 37.44 5.77 13.15
N THR A 442 37.12 7.03 13.34
CA THR A 442 38.05 8.16 13.20
C THR A 442 37.67 9.21 14.25
N GLU A 443 38.41 10.35 14.31
CA GLU A 443 38.02 11.46 15.21
C GLU A 443 36.58 11.96 14.95
N ASN A 444 36.04 11.75 13.73
CA ASN A 444 34.71 12.23 13.30
C ASN A 444 33.70 11.09 13.00
N GLU A 445 34.10 9.84 13.07
CA GLU A 445 33.25 8.69 12.79
C GLU A 445 33.30 7.68 13.94
N ALA A 446 32.14 7.37 14.50
CA ALA A 446 31.96 6.40 15.57
C ALA A 446 32.34 4.98 15.12
N VAL A 447 32.86 4.19 16.04
CA VAL A 447 33.09 2.75 15.80
C VAL A 447 31.73 2.04 15.78
N THR A 448 31.35 1.58 14.60
CA THR A 448 30.07 0.90 14.38
C THR A 448 30.32 -0.61 14.15
N MET A 449 29.58 -1.46 14.87
CA MET A 449 29.43 -2.86 14.52
C MET A 449 28.39 -2.96 13.39
N VAL A 450 28.83 -3.22 12.17
CA VAL A 450 28.02 -3.16 10.95
C VAL A 450 27.15 -4.42 10.81
N ARG A 451 27.78 -5.59 10.91
CA ARG A 451 27.09 -6.89 10.73
C ARG A 451 27.79 -7.99 11.50
N TYR A 452 27.04 -8.79 12.21
CA TYR A 452 27.45 -10.05 12.78
C TYR A 452 27.10 -11.21 11.85
N PHE A 453 28.08 -12.04 11.47
CA PHE A 453 27.88 -13.19 10.58
C PHE A 453 28.15 -14.53 11.24
N GLY A 454 28.48 -14.55 12.56
CA GLY A 454 28.68 -15.78 13.33
C GLY A 454 27.40 -16.50 13.72
N ASN A 455 27.58 -17.68 14.36
CA ASN A 455 26.50 -18.55 14.81
C ASN A 455 26.52 -18.81 16.33
N GLU A 456 27.37 -18.09 17.06
CA GLU A 456 27.46 -18.22 18.53
C GLU A 456 26.16 -17.70 19.18
N THR A 457 25.74 -18.37 20.26
CA THR A 457 24.57 -17.97 21.05
C THR A 457 24.88 -16.87 22.06
N THR A 458 26.17 -16.65 22.36
CA THR A 458 26.64 -15.56 23.23
C THR A 458 27.67 -14.73 22.47
N VAL A 459 27.46 -13.43 22.39
CA VAL A 459 28.34 -12.49 21.70
C VAL A 459 28.85 -11.42 22.65
N ASN A 460 30.18 -11.23 22.67
CA ASN A 460 30.82 -10.09 23.32
C ASN A 460 31.15 -9.04 22.25
N VAL A 461 30.48 -7.89 22.29
CA VAL A 461 30.76 -6.81 21.37
C VAL A 461 32.09 -6.16 21.73
N LYS A 462 32.92 -5.85 20.69
CA LYS A 462 34.25 -5.26 20.84
C LYS A 462 34.19 -4.01 21.72
N THR A 463 35.11 -3.91 22.69
CA THR A 463 35.31 -2.69 23.49
C THR A 463 35.67 -1.51 22.58
N GLY A 464 35.10 -0.33 22.83
CA GLY A 464 35.24 0.82 22.00
C GLY A 464 34.16 0.98 20.93
N THR A 465 33.26 -0.01 20.76
CA THR A 465 32.09 0.14 19.89
C THR A 465 31.13 1.18 20.49
N GLU A 466 30.70 2.12 19.66
CA GLU A 466 29.78 3.20 20.01
C GLU A 466 28.38 2.98 19.42
N ILE A 467 28.30 2.28 18.27
CA ILE A 467 27.03 2.03 17.56
C ILE A 467 26.87 0.55 17.23
N ILE A 468 25.70 -0.01 17.54
CA ILE A 468 25.21 -1.25 16.91
C ILE A 468 24.40 -0.84 15.70
N GLY A 469 24.86 -1.22 14.51
CA GLY A 469 24.26 -0.87 13.23
C GLY A 469 22.90 -1.48 12.99
N GLU A 470 22.20 -0.95 12.00
CA GLU A 470 20.92 -1.46 11.50
C GLU A 470 21.08 -2.90 11.02
N TYR A 471 20.12 -3.77 11.33
CA TYR A 471 20.14 -5.23 11.00
C TYR A 471 21.38 -6.00 11.47
N CYS A 472 22.19 -5.44 12.36
CA CYS A 472 23.49 -6.00 12.74
C CYS A 472 23.42 -7.49 13.14
N PHE A 473 22.40 -7.89 13.90
CA PHE A 473 22.18 -9.26 14.40
C PHE A 473 20.94 -9.93 13.78
N GLU A 474 20.45 -9.45 12.65
CA GLU A 474 19.25 -10.03 12.03
C GLU A 474 19.32 -11.55 11.89
N ASP A 475 18.23 -12.24 12.30
CA ASP A 475 18.03 -13.69 12.23
C ASP A 475 19.13 -14.52 12.95
N LYS A 476 19.77 -13.94 13.98
CA LYS A 476 20.80 -14.64 14.75
C LYS A 476 20.20 -15.35 15.97
N ASN A 477 20.70 -16.57 16.22
CA ASN A 477 20.25 -17.40 17.34
C ASN A 477 20.94 -17.00 18.66
N LEU A 478 20.86 -15.70 19.00
CA LEU A 478 21.45 -15.17 20.23
C LEU A 478 20.57 -15.49 21.44
N SER A 479 21.20 -15.95 22.54
CA SER A 479 20.60 -16.03 23.88
C SER A 479 21.15 -14.96 24.81
N GLN A 480 22.37 -14.48 24.55
CA GLN A 480 23.03 -13.46 25.34
C GLN A 480 23.90 -12.55 24.48
N ILE A 481 23.89 -11.26 24.80
CA ILE A 481 24.83 -10.29 24.25
C ILE A 481 25.41 -9.42 25.39
N ILE A 482 26.72 -9.17 25.31
CA ILE A 482 27.42 -8.28 26.23
C ILE A 482 27.83 -7.04 25.46
N LEU A 483 27.22 -5.90 25.79
CA LEU A 483 27.47 -4.61 25.19
C LEU A 483 28.57 -3.86 25.94
N PRO A 484 29.45 -3.10 25.24
CA PRO A 484 30.52 -2.34 25.87
C PRO A 484 29.99 -1.06 26.54
N GLU A 485 30.66 -0.56 27.56
CA GLU A 485 30.35 0.70 28.25
C GLU A 485 30.48 1.94 27.36
N THR A 486 31.10 1.81 26.19
CA THR A 486 31.24 2.89 25.21
C THR A 486 30.02 3.05 24.30
N LEU A 487 29.08 2.10 24.32
CA LEU A 487 27.91 2.08 23.42
C LEU A 487 26.99 3.29 23.66
N GLU A 488 26.68 4.03 22.61
CA GLU A 488 25.81 5.22 22.65
C GLU A 488 24.51 5.02 21.89
N GLU A 489 24.51 4.15 20.85
CA GLU A 489 23.37 3.98 19.97
C GLU A 489 23.14 2.52 19.60
N ILE A 490 21.85 2.12 19.55
CA ILE A 490 21.39 0.88 18.93
C ILE A 490 20.38 1.26 17.86
N GLN A 491 20.73 1.04 16.60
CA GLN A 491 19.94 1.45 15.45
C GLN A 491 18.71 0.57 15.24
N GLN A 492 17.88 0.96 14.30
CA GLN A 492 16.62 0.26 14.00
C GLN A 492 16.89 -1.18 13.55
N GLN A 493 16.02 -2.10 13.96
CA GLN A 493 16.06 -3.51 13.57
C GLN A 493 17.39 -4.23 13.86
N ALA A 494 18.22 -3.68 14.74
CA ALA A 494 19.52 -4.25 15.09
C ALA A 494 19.43 -5.73 15.53
N PHE A 495 18.33 -6.12 16.20
CA PHE A 495 18.06 -7.48 16.70
C PHE A 495 16.88 -8.15 16.01
N LEU A 496 16.55 -7.76 14.78
CA LEU A 496 15.44 -8.34 14.02
C LEU A 496 15.53 -9.86 14.00
N TYR A 497 14.43 -10.55 14.38
CA TYR A 497 14.32 -12.02 14.46
C TYR A 497 15.28 -12.74 15.40
N CYS A 498 15.92 -12.02 16.34
CA CYS A 498 16.67 -12.64 17.45
C CYS A 498 15.70 -13.24 18.50
N ASN A 499 14.98 -14.31 18.16
CA ASN A 499 13.87 -14.83 18.95
C ASN A 499 14.26 -15.41 20.33
N ASN A 500 15.52 -15.83 20.49
CA ASN A 500 16.02 -16.42 21.73
C ASN A 500 16.67 -15.41 22.69
N LEU A 501 16.90 -14.18 22.26
CA LEU A 501 17.39 -13.10 23.13
C LEU A 501 16.22 -12.53 23.93
N LYS A 502 16.16 -12.85 25.25
CA LYS A 502 15.02 -12.49 26.12
C LYS A 502 15.21 -11.20 26.89
N SER A 503 16.45 -10.82 27.15
CA SER A 503 16.77 -9.59 27.87
C SER A 503 17.93 -8.85 27.22
N LEU A 504 17.93 -7.52 27.38
CA LEU A 504 18.99 -6.62 26.90
C LEU A 504 19.36 -5.63 27.98
N SER A 505 20.65 -5.59 28.35
CA SER A 505 21.18 -4.62 29.30
C SER A 505 21.72 -3.41 28.55
N LEU A 506 21.18 -2.22 28.82
CA LEU A 506 21.63 -0.96 28.25
C LEU A 506 22.59 -0.24 29.23
N GLY A 507 23.80 0.06 28.75
CA GLY A 507 24.77 0.85 29.46
C GLY A 507 24.36 2.34 29.56
N GLU A 508 24.90 3.04 30.52
CA GLU A 508 24.51 4.44 30.86
C GLU A 508 24.79 5.45 29.72
N LYS A 509 25.67 5.12 28.77
CA LYS A 509 25.94 5.97 27.60
C LYS A 509 24.95 5.81 26.47
N VAL A 510 24.11 4.76 26.47
CA VAL A 510 23.13 4.55 25.41
C VAL A 510 22.09 5.65 25.47
N LYS A 511 22.12 6.56 24.49
CA LYS A 511 21.21 7.71 24.35
C LYS A 511 20.18 7.53 23.22
N THR A 512 20.48 6.67 22.24
CA THR A 512 19.60 6.37 21.12
C THR A 512 19.18 4.91 21.16
N PHE A 513 17.88 4.70 21.41
CA PHE A 513 17.24 3.40 21.46
C PHE A 513 15.73 3.56 21.27
N SER A 514 15.09 2.68 20.53
CA SER A 514 13.66 2.76 20.23
C SER A 514 12.99 1.38 20.16
N ALA A 515 11.67 1.34 20.06
CA ALA A 515 10.93 0.11 19.79
C ALA A 515 11.46 -0.63 18.54
N MET A 516 11.89 0.13 17.53
CA MET A 516 12.46 -0.44 16.31
C MET A 516 13.82 -1.09 16.50
N SER A 517 14.61 -0.71 17.49
CA SER A 517 15.91 -1.35 17.76
C SER A 517 15.75 -2.83 18.12
N ILE A 518 14.64 -3.19 18.78
CA ILE A 518 14.30 -4.56 19.19
C ILE A 518 13.14 -5.16 18.41
N TYR A 519 12.72 -4.51 17.33
CA TYR A 519 11.61 -4.96 16.51
C TYR A 519 11.83 -6.40 16.02
N GLY A 520 10.77 -7.22 16.13
CA GLY A 520 10.79 -8.63 15.70
C GLY A 520 11.72 -9.54 16.51
N SER A 521 12.32 -9.07 17.63
CA SER A 521 13.12 -9.88 18.53
C SER A 521 12.29 -10.61 19.58
N GLY A 522 12.94 -11.53 20.33
CA GLY A 522 12.35 -12.16 21.50
C GLY A 522 12.51 -11.38 22.80
N ILE A 523 13.00 -10.14 22.77
CA ILE A 523 13.31 -9.33 23.96
C ILE A 523 12.01 -8.90 24.67
N GLU A 524 11.89 -9.30 25.93
CA GLU A 524 10.78 -8.98 26.84
C GLU A 524 11.24 -8.15 28.04
N GLU A 525 12.55 -8.04 28.25
CA GLU A 525 13.12 -7.33 29.37
C GLU A 525 14.27 -6.42 28.93
N ILE A 526 14.18 -5.16 29.32
CA ILE A 526 15.30 -4.20 29.24
C ILE A 526 15.83 -3.98 30.66
N ILE A 527 17.14 -4.09 30.83
CA ILE A 527 17.81 -3.88 32.11
C ILE A 527 18.52 -2.53 32.03
N LEU A 528 18.16 -1.61 32.92
CA LEU A 528 18.77 -0.29 33.07
C LEU A 528 19.41 -0.16 34.44
N SER A 529 20.45 0.69 34.59
CA SER A 529 20.89 1.15 35.91
C SER A 529 19.79 2.02 36.55
N GLU A 530 19.71 2.05 37.87
CA GLU A 530 18.70 2.79 38.66
C GLU A 530 18.60 4.29 38.25
N ASN A 531 19.70 4.88 37.87
CA ASN A 531 19.79 6.29 37.48
C ASN A 531 20.18 6.48 36.00
N HIS A 532 19.74 5.59 35.10
CA HIS A 532 20.05 5.72 33.67
C HIS A 532 19.73 7.14 33.15
N PRO A 533 20.66 7.80 32.44
CA PRO A 533 20.52 9.23 32.10
C PRO A 533 19.38 9.53 31.09
N TYR A 534 19.01 8.57 30.23
CA TYR A 534 18.13 8.84 29.09
C TYR A 534 16.81 8.04 29.14
N PHE A 535 16.75 6.94 29.85
CA PHE A 535 15.61 6.04 29.86
C PHE A 535 15.17 5.65 31.27
N ARG A 536 13.91 5.21 31.38
CA ARG A 536 13.32 4.62 32.56
C ARG A 536 12.36 3.50 32.19
N ILE A 537 12.17 2.56 33.09
CA ILE A 537 11.20 1.48 32.98
C ILE A 537 10.22 1.62 34.15
N GLU A 538 8.94 1.76 33.81
CA GLU A 538 7.89 1.95 34.83
C GLU A 538 6.76 0.94 34.64
N GLU A 539 6.13 0.56 35.73
CA GLU A 539 4.88 -0.18 35.74
C GLU A 539 3.70 0.79 35.64
N GLY A 540 2.60 0.33 35.01
CA GLY A 540 1.38 1.14 34.93
C GLY A 540 0.60 0.94 33.68
N ALA A 541 1.27 0.47 32.61
CA ALA A 541 0.59 0.03 31.40
C ALA A 541 -0.18 -1.29 31.66
N ILE A 542 -1.30 -1.48 30.97
CA ILE A 542 -2.09 -2.71 31.03
C ILE A 542 -2.02 -3.39 29.66
N CYS A 543 -1.56 -4.64 29.64
CA CYS A 543 -1.51 -5.46 28.43
C CYS A 543 -2.33 -6.73 28.65
N ASN A 544 -3.33 -6.96 27.79
CA ASN A 544 -4.22 -8.11 27.89
C ASN A 544 -4.86 -8.27 29.30
N GLY A 545 -5.15 -7.14 29.97
CA GLY A 545 -5.74 -7.08 31.30
C GLY A 545 -4.75 -7.18 32.47
N GLU A 546 -3.46 -7.37 32.23
CA GLU A 546 -2.42 -7.46 33.24
C GLU A 546 -1.55 -6.20 33.31
N LYS A 547 -1.11 -5.79 34.50
CA LYS A 547 -0.12 -4.72 34.65
C LYS A 547 1.23 -5.17 34.10
N VAL A 548 1.84 -4.34 33.29
CA VAL A 548 3.13 -4.61 32.65
C VAL A 548 4.07 -3.41 32.78
N LYS A 549 5.36 -3.70 32.62
CA LYS A 549 6.39 -2.67 32.47
C LYS A 549 6.45 -2.18 31.02
N ALA A 550 6.78 -0.91 30.85
CA ALA A 550 7.06 -0.30 29.56
C ALA A 550 8.25 0.66 29.65
N LEU A 551 8.86 0.91 28.51
CA LEU A 551 10.00 1.81 28.38
C LEU A 551 9.53 3.23 28.05
N TYR A 552 10.09 4.20 28.77
CA TYR A 552 9.83 5.63 28.61
C TYR A 552 11.16 6.40 28.49
N ASN A 553 11.09 7.65 28.01
CA ASN A 553 12.21 8.58 28.17
C ASN A 553 12.43 8.87 29.68
N LYS A 554 13.54 9.49 30.02
CA LYS A 554 13.96 9.74 31.42
C LYS A 554 12.90 10.50 32.23
N GLU A 555 12.29 11.49 31.64
CA GLU A 555 11.26 12.32 32.26
C GLU A 555 9.93 11.57 32.46
N GLY A 556 9.65 10.52 31.72
CA GLY A 556 8.38 9.79 31.71
C GLY A 556 7.29 10.43 30.86
N THR A 557 7.66 11.40 30.01
CA THR A 557 6.71 12.13 29.14
C THR A 557 6.45 11.42 27.81
N ILE A 558 7.38 10.56 27.34
CA ILE A 558 7.28 9.83 26.08
C ILE A 558 7.19 8.33 26.34
N PHE A 559 6.11 7.70 25.89
CA PHE A 559 5.98 6.25 25.84
C PHE A 559 6.77 5.73 24.63
N ILE A 560 7.81 4.91 24.86
CA ILE A 560 8.72 4.44 23.81
C ILE A 560 8.31 3.05 23.30
N SER A 561 8.09 2.09 24.19
CA SER A 561 7.83 0.71 23.76
C SER A 561 7.11 -0.10 24.84
N PRO A 562 6.09 -0.90 24.46
CA PRO A 562 5.65 -2.00 25.30
C PRO A 562 6.75 -3.07 25.33
N LEU A 563 7.16 -3.50 26.51
CA LEU A 563 8.12 -4.59 26.68
C LEU A 563 7.38 -5.94 26.58
N LYS A 564 6.96 -6.31 25.37
CA LYS A 564 6.23 -7.54 25.05
C LYS A 564 6.60 -8.03 23.65
N VAL A 565 6.61 -9.33 23.47
CA VAL A 565 6.93 -9.97 22.18
C VAL A 565 5.93 -9.53 21.10
N LEU A 566 6.44 -9.26 19.91
CA LEU A 566 5.67 -8.90 18.73
C LEU A 566 4.50 -9.85 18.46
N GLY A 567 3.31 -9.31 18.19
CA GLY A 567 2.11 -10.07 17.87
C GLY A 567 1.46 -10.82 19.04
N THR A 568 1.85 -10.53 20.31
CA THR A 568 1.19 -11.08 21.49
C THR A 568 0.18 -10.14 22.12
N ILE A 569 0.22 -8.84 21.78
CA ILE A 569 -0.64 -7.81 22.33
C ILE A 569 -2.01 -7.86 21.65
N GLU A 570 -3.08 -8.14 22.41
CA GLU A 570 -4.47 -8.03 21.94
C GLU A 570 -5.12 -6.74 22.41
N THR A 571 -4.86 -6.34 23.67
CA THR A 571 -5.35 -5.08 24.24
C THR A 571 -4.21 -4.38 24.97
N TYR A 572 -4.18 -3.06 24.89
CA TYR A 572 -3.16 -2.26 25.61
C TYR A 572 -3.76 -0.96 26.15
N GLU A 573 -3.37 -0.58 27.37
CA GLU A 573 -3.71 0.71 27.97
C GLU A 573 -2.42 1.43 28.35
N ILE A 574 -2.24 2.64 27.81
CA ILE A 574 -1.12 3.53 28.17
C ILE A 574 -1.57 4.33 29.41
N PRO A 575 -0.77 4.39 30.49
CA PRO A 575 -1.11 5.20 31.64
C PRO A 575 -0.99 6.70 31.34
N SER A 576 -1.80 7.52 32.00
CA SER A 576 -1.72 8.98 31.87
C SER A 576 -0.47 9.58 32.52
N SER A 577 0.12 8.89 33.49
CA SER A 577 1.32 9.30 34.24
C SER A 577 2.04 8.07 34.75
N VAL A 578 3.36 8.10 34.73
CA VAL A 578 4.24 7.07 35.32
C VAL A 578 5.17 7.65 36.38
N VAL A 579 5.21 8.97 36.49
CA VAL A 579 5.92 9.72 37.52
C VAL A 579 4.95 10.70 38.14
N GLU A 580 4.93 10.83 39.44
CA GLU A 580 4.03 11.75 40.15
C GLU A 580 4.17 13.18 39.61
N GLY A 581 3.05 13.75 39.14
CA GLY A 581 2.99 15.08 38.55
C GLY A 581 3.52 15.21 37.14
N VAL A 582 3.92 14.11 36.49
CA VAL A 582 4.42 14.12 35.10
C VAL A 582 3.49 13.30 34.21
N GLU A 583 2.88 13.95 33.25
CA GLU A 583 1.96 13.32 32.30
C GLU A 583 2.69 12.74 31.09
N VAL A 584 2.20 11.59 30.60
CA VAL A 584 2.62 11.03 29.30
C VAL A 584 1.98 11.87 28.20
N LYS A 585 2.81 12.55 27.40
CA LYS A 585 2.42 13.51 26.36
C LYS A 585 2.56 12.98 24.95
N GLU A 586 3.43 11.99 24.74
CA GLU A 586 3.78 11.52 23.40
C GLU A 586 3.85 9.99 23.34
N ILE A 587 3.35 9.43 22.23
CA ILE A 587 3.60 8.04 21.81
C ILE A 587 4.69 8.09 20.74
N ALA A 588 5.84 7.46 21.00
CA ALA A 588 7.00 7.48 20.14
C ALA A 588 6.77 6.80 18.79
N ASP A 589 7.67 7.07 17.84
CA ASP A 589 7.65 6.44 16.53
C ASP A 589 7.69 4.92 16.64
N ARG A 590 6.79 4.26 15.92
CA ARG A 590 6.67 2.80 15.81
C ARG A 590 6.50 2.03 17.13
N ALA A 591 6.02 2.69 18.18
CA ALA A 591 5.82 2.07 19.50
C ALA A 591 4.98 0.79 19.48
N PHE A 592 3.98 0.70 18.61
CA PHE A 592 3.11 -0.46 18.41
C PHE A 592 3.19 -1.04 16.99
N HIS A 593 4.25 -0.76 16.25
CA HIS A 593 4.40 -1.23 14.87
C HIS A 593 4.25 -2.75 14.76
N ASN A 594 3.43 -3.21 13.79
CA ASN A 594 3.17 -4.63 13.50
C ASN A 594 2.62 -5.46 14.68
N GLN A 595 1.86 -4.84 15.59
CA GLN A 595 1.09 -5.56 16.59
C GLN A 595 -0.18 -6.14 15.94
N ASN A 596 0.01 -7.14 15.09
CA ASN A 596 -1.01 -7.69 14.20
C ASN A 596 -2.17 -8.42 14.89
N LYS A 597 -2.09 -8.68 16.19
CA LYS A 597 -3.19 -9.22 17.01
C LYS A 597 -3.91 -8.15 17.85
N MET A 598 -3.38 -6.93 17.88
CA MET A 598 -3.96 -5.86 18.68
C MET A 598 -5.32 -5.44 18.14
N LYS A 599 -6.35 -5.62 18.95
CA LYS A 599 -7.75 -5.28 18.66
C LYS A 599 -8.16 -3.92 19.23
N ASN A 600 -7.61 -3.58 20.41
CA ASN A 600 -7.95 -2.36 21.13
C ASN A 600 -6.72 -1.73 21.78
N ILE A 601 -6.66 -0.41 21.73
CA ILE A 601 -5.72 0.39 22.51
C ILE A 601 -6.46 1.56 23.16
N LYS A 602 -6.12 1.82 24.43
CA LYS A 602 -6.60 2.99 25.17
C LYS A 602 -5.47 4.01 25.30
N ILE A 603 -5.70 5.17 24.71
CA ILE A 603 -4.80 6.32 24.75
C ILE A 603 -5.33 7.29 25.81
N PRO A 604 -4.53 7.74 26.78
CA PRO A 604 -4.99 8.64 27.82
C PRO A 604 -5.18 10.08 27.31
N ASP A 605 -6.08 10.83 27.97
CA ASP A 605 -6.40 12.23 27.67
C ASP A 605 -5.24 13.22 27.94
N THR A 606 -4.05 12.72 28.27
CA THR A 606 -2.83 13.51 28.44
C THR A 606 -1.97 13.53 27.18
N VAL A 607 -2.16 12.58 26.24
CA VAL A 607 -1.35 12.47 25.02
C VAL A 607 -1.70 13.58 24.04
N GLU A 608 -0.69 14.31 23.58
CA GLU A 608 -0.78 15.41 22.64
C GLU A 608 -0.25 15.04 21.23
N ILE A 609 0.72 14.12 21.18
CA ILE A 609 1.43 13.73 19.97
C ILE A 609 1.42 12.22 19.80
N ILE A 610 1.01 11.75 18.62
CA ILE A 610 1.12 10.37 18.19
C ILE A 610 2.03 10.31 16.97
N ARG A 611 3.21 9.68 17.14
CA ARG A 611 4.12 9.47 16.03
C ARG A 611 3.58 8.36 15.12
N ASN A 612 4.38 7.85 14.24
CA ASN A 612 4.05 6.80 13.27
C ASN A 612 3.90 5.41 13.94
N SER A 613 2.95 5.26 14.88
CA SER A 613 2.98 4.22 15.92
C SER A 613 2.20 2.96 15.58
N PHE A 614 1.17 3.00 14.73
CA PHE A 614 0.20 1.91 14.54
C PHE A 614 0.25 1.24 13.17
N ASN A 615 1.36 1.37 12.45
CA ASN A 615 1.52 0.72 11.15
C ASN A 615 1.48 -0.80 11.29
N TYR A 616 0.82 -1.47 10.34
CA TYR A 616 0.67 -2.93 10.30
C TYR A 616 -0.08 -3.53 11.50
N CYS A 617 -0.88 -2.75 12.23
CA CYS A 617 -1.79 -3.26 13.26
C CYS A 617 -3.04 -3.86 12.60
N SER A 618 -2.89 -4.98 11.90
CA SER A 618 -3.90 -5.53 10.98
C SER A 618 -5.18 -6.06 11.67
N SER A 619 -5.19 -6.32 12.98
CA SER A 619 -6.39 -6.69 13.73
C SER A 619 -7.10 -5.51 14.40
N LEU A 620 -6.56 -4.29 14.31
CA LEU A 620 -7.17 -3.11 14.89
C LEU A 620 -8.33 -2.67 14.00
N GLU A 621 -9.57 -2.76 14.51
CA GLU A 621 -10.78 -2.39 13.76
C GLU A 621 -11.23 -0.96 14.01
N LYS A 622 -10.92 -0.44 15.20
CA LYS A 622 -11.33 0.87 15.66
C LYS A 622 -10.28 1.46 16.60
N ILE A 623 -10.08 2.77 16.52
CA ILE A 623 -9.25 3.52 17.46
C ILE A 623 -9.93 4.80 17.89
N GLU A 624 -9.83 5.13 19.18
CA GLU A 624 -10.33 6.39 19.75
C GLU A 624 -9.16 7.32 20.06
N ILE A 625 -9.19 8.50 19.46
CA ILE A 625 -8.18 9.55 19.63
C ILE A 625 -8.71 10.61 20.60
N PRO A 626 -8.08 10.80 21.76
CA PRO A 626 -8.55 11.74 22.77
C PRO A 626 -8.44 13.20 22.30
N ARG A 627 -9.20 14.08 22.99
CA ARG A 627 -9.29 15.52 22.66
C ARG A 627 -7.96 16.25 22.80
N SER A 628 -7.07 15.76 23.63
CA SER A 628 -5.73 16.32 23.86
C SER A 628 -4.81 16.24 22.64
N VAL A 629 -5.05 15.29 21.72
CA VAL A 629 -4.17 15.06 20.58
C VAL A 629 -4.29 16.22 19.58
N THR A 630 -3.15 16.82 19.27
CA THR A 630 -3.01 17.94 18.30
C THR A 630 -2.21 17.57 17.07
N PHE A 631 -1.45 16.46 17.11
CA PHE A 631 -0.63 15.99 16.01
C PHE A 631 -0.62 14.46 15.91
N ILE A 632 -0.88 13.95 14.70
CA ILE A 632 -0.69 12.55 14.34
C ILE A 632 0.18 12.50 13.09
N ASN A 633 1.25 11.69 13.11
CA ASN A 633 2.19 11.62 12.01
C ASN A 633 1.54 11.05 10.74
N LYS A 634 1.93 11.59 9.58
CA LYS A 634 1.49 11.11 8.28
C LYS A 634 1.79 9.62 8.12
N GLY A 635 0.78 8.82 7.79
CA GLY A 635 0.93 7.37 7.65
C GLY A 635 0.91 6.57 8.95
N CYS A 636 0.50 7.16 10.08
CA CYS A 636 0.45 6.51 11.40
C CYS A 636 -0.31 5.18 11.43
N PHE A 637 -1.32 5.01 10.58
CA PHE A 637 -2.15 3.81 10.46
C PHE A 637 -1.90 3.05 9.14
N GLY A 638 -0.74 3.23 8.52
CA GLY A 638 -0.39 2.54 7.28
C GLY A 638 -0.48 1.02 7.47
N GLU A 639 -1.06 0.32 6.47
CA GLU A 639 -1.22 -1.14 6.46
C GLU A 639 -2.00 -1.71 7.68
N ALA A 640 -2.79 -0.89 8.39
CA ALA A 640 -3.78 -1.34 9.36
C ALA A 640 -5.05 -1.80 8.62
N THR A 641 -4.97 -2.97 7.97
CA THR A 641 -5.93 -3.44 6.95
C THR A 641 -7.38 -3.62 7.41
N ASN A 642 -7.60 -3.82 8.70
CA ASN A 642 -8.95 -3.97 9.26
C ASN A 642 -9.46 -2.72 9.98
N LEU A 643 -8.69 -1.62 10.00
CA LEU A 643 -9.10 -0.38 10.66
C LEU A 643 -10.23 0.28 9.87
N LYS A 644 -11.45 0.21 10.41
CA LYS A 644 -12.68 0.72 9.79
C LYS A 644 -13.09 2.08 10.33
N GLU A 645 -12.66 2.42 11.54
CA GLU A 645 -13.14 3.59 12.24
C GLU A 645 -12.05 4.24 13.08
N ILE A 646 -11.83 5.54 12.86
CA ILE A 646 -11.01 6.40 13.71
C ILE A 646 -11.94 7.46 14.31
N ILE A 647 -12.21 7.35 15.61
CA ILE A 647 -13.05 8.31 16.33
C ILE A 647 -12.15 9.35 16.96
N ILE A 648 -12.35 10.60 16.57
CA ILE A 648 -11.56 11.73 17.07
C ILE A 648 -12.45 12.63 17.93
N HIS A 649 -12.09 12.73 19.22
CA HIS A 649 -12.80 13.58 20.18
C HIS A 649 -12.38 15.05 20.10
N ASN A 650 -12.07 15.55 18.88
CA ASN A 650 -11.69 16.94 18.63
C ASN A 650 -12.48 17.48 17.44
N THR A 651 -12.40 18.80 17.17
CA THR A 651 -13.03 19.43 15.99
C THR A 651 -12.26 19.10 14.71
N GLU A 652 -12.97 19.01 13.58
CA GLU A 652 -12.34 18.77 12.29
C GLU A 652 -11.28 19.85 11.98
N GLY A 653 -10.11 19.40 11.53
CA GLY A 653 -8.96 20.28 11.26
C GLY A 653 -8.11 20.66 12.49
N ALA A 654 -8.51 20.26 13.70
CA ALA A 654 -7.73 20.53 14.92
C ALA A 654 -6.45 19.69 15.04
N ILE A 655 -6.35 18.57 14.31
CA ILE A 655 -5.19 17.68 14.34
C ILE A 655 -4.39 17.82 13.04
N ALA A 656 -3.11 18.14 13.17
CA ALA A 656 -2.18 18.22 12.06
C ALA A 656 -1.64 16.82 11.65
N GLY A 657 -1.12 16.71 10.42
CA GLY A 657 -0.45 15.50 9.92
C GLY A 657 -1.25 14.64 8.94
N GLN A 658 -2.45 15.06 8.52
CA GLN A 658 -3.24 14.36 7.49
C GLN A 658 -2.51 14.32 6.13
N PRO A 659 -2.73 13.29 5.28
CA PRO A 659 -3.53 12.08 5.53
C PRO A 659 -2.75 11.05 6.36
N TRP A 660 -3.44 10.38 7.30
CA TRP A 660 -2.78 9.39 8.17
C TRP A 660 -2.66 7.99 7.55
N ARG A 661 -3.05 7.83 6.26
CA ARG A 661 -3.07 6.60 5.45
C ARG A 661 -3.72 5.40 6.17
N CYS A 662 -5.04 5.45 6.26
CA CYS A 662 -5.82 4.21 6.32
C CYS A 662 -5.94 3.65 4.89
N ILE A 663 -5.94 2.33 4.73
CA ILE A 663 -6.17 1.65 3.42
C ILE A 663 -7.50 2.09 2.78
N TYR A 664 -8.46 2.52 3.60
CA TYR A 664 -9.78 2.97 3.18
C TYR A 664 -9.89 4.50 2.97
N GLY A 665 -8.77 5.24 3.03
CA GLY A 665 -8.75 6.70 2.94
C GLY A 665 -9.39 7.37 4.17
N ASP A 666 -9.43 8.71 4.16
CA ASP A 666 -9.97 9.52 5.28
C ASP A 666 -11.50 9.34 5.52
N LYS A 667 -12.17 8.47 4.74
CA LYS A 667 -13.61 8.20 4.88
C LYS A 667 -13.99 7.46 6.18
N ALA A 668 -13.02 6.86 6.86
CA ALA A 668 -13.21 6.16 8.13
C ALA A 668 -13.02 7.08 9.36
N VAL A 669 -12.78 8.37 9.17
CA VAL A 669 -12.51 9.30 10.26
C VAL A 669 -13.82 9.97 10.71
N HIS A 670 -14.19 9.76 11.97
CA HIS A 670 -15.36 10.36 12.59
C HIS A 670 -14.95 11.40 13.64
N TRP A 671 -15.20 12.67 13.33
CA TRP A 671 -14.98 13.77 14.27
C TRP A 671 -16.21 13.90 15.17
N VAL A 672 -16.05 13.73 16.49
CA VAL A 672 -17.14 13.81 17.49
C VAL A 672 -16.98 14.97 18.46
N GLY A 673 -16.01 15.86 18.26
CA GLY A 673 -15.81 17.06 19.04
C GLY A 673 -16.64 18.23 18.47
N ASN A 674 -17.58 18.78 19.24
CA ASN A 674 -18.30 20.02 18.95
C ASN A 674 -17.47 21.24 19.32
#